data_449d22212b3c78834f67f9fa90f16b24
#
_entry.id   449d22212b3c78834f67f9fa90f16b24
#
_cell.length_a   1.000
_cell.length_b   1.000
_cell.length_c   1.000
_cell.angle_alpha   90.00
_cell.angle_beta   90.00
_cell.angle_gamma   90.00
#
_symmetry.space_group_name_H-M   'P 1'
#
loop_
_entity.id
_entity.type
_entity.pdbx_description
1 polymer ?
#
loop_
_entity_poly.entity_id
_entity_poly.type
_entity_poly.pdbx_seq_one_letter_code
_entity_poly.pdbx_strand_id
1 'polypeptide(L)'
;LDQNIVTISRPAFISRAALICLATAVLAWLISFLPVYQVLSGYCYDLMAISIPKPFSVPEAKVLLIHMDKEYPEVNDDDWLQLLKELEELKASLIIFSFLPGNAGESFFSAAKSFGNVFFARAAKNNPETNEWQFVEKIPAKAENLGLSIGVLALPDSMYGIYRTQQYNYAVNGKPYPAVETLAAQAFLKNKQIVSGKDYFIYFSYQTLPFLNLKQILKGELVPELIKNKVVFIGKDQKQEGMATPLVRLGEQISTFQYHGLALNTLLTEQAIRWCTGFAKLGFILISNFLVLAVFYWSSLRFVFLILAGILLAEFVIAWLVLALFYLWIPILAMWIAHILFFIFYMHYQDIVEHDQIWKIIHSLSGKFLRQNIPDKVYAQEQYWSKIIVMVSQSLNLERAIFLESKTNSYYVQEVIALNCGLADIHERRRDYRREPYRSAIKQNAILPVEQFFLYGTEDEQQFIYPLTFLDRLLGFWVFSIKPKQSLSAKQEDYIRRVGRHIATLLFYRDLWLKQKKEKNFFNYFQHTSHYRLLATLDRMLSLLERQFTAIEDYLNAQSTASIFFDLFGRIWIANQKMQALLKRANIRIEELTALDMLHQLAGVEIKEAKRLLQTLIVEGGEAAFTVNLPNINEKIFKLRLAAINTNIEDYRLRTKNMLDVERQGFLCEIIDLSLLRQEINRKQ
;
A
#
# COMPACT_ATOMS: atom_id res chain seq x y z
N LEU A 1 -30.67 11.40 -16.64
CA LEU A 1 -29.43 10.90 -17.28
C LEU A 1 -28.54 10.35 -16.19
N ASP A 2 -28.38 9.02 -16.24
CA ASP A 2 -28.04 8.14 -15.15
C ASP A 2 -26.67 8.41 -14.55
N GLN A 3 -26.73 8.58 -13.23
CA GLN A 3 -25.64 8.46 -12.27
C GLN A 3 -24.96 7.07 -12.32
N ASN A 4 -24.37 6.71 -13.45
CA ASN A 4 -23.57 5.50 -13.62
C ASN A 4 -22.09 5.82 -13.91
N ILE A 5 -21.57 6.90 -13.30
CA ILE A 5 -20.14 6.92 -13.00
C ILE A 5 -19.99 5.96 -11.83
N VAL A 6 -19.39 4.81 -12.07
CA VAL A 6 -19.15 3.77 -11.08
C VAL A 6 -18.19 4.32 -10.02
N THR A 7 -18.73 5.14 -9.15
CA THR A 7 -18.17 5.30 -7.82
C THR A 7 -18.21 3.91 -7.24
N ILE A 8 -17.07 3.31 -6.91
CA ILE A 8 -17.06 2.12 -6.06
C ILE A 8 -17.97 2.48 -4.92
N SER A 9 -19.11 1.78 -4.81
CA SER A 9 -20.10 2.12 -3.80
C SER A 9 -19.37 2.12 -2.46
N ARG A 10 -19.57 3.16 -1.64
CA ARG A 10 -18.93 3.27 -0.31
C ARG A 10 -18.93 1.94 0.46
N PRO A 11 -20.02 1.13 0.43
CA PRO A 11 -20.03 -0.19 1.09
C PRO A 11 -19.03 -1.18 0.49
N ALA A 12 -18.79 -1.20 -0.82
CA ALA A 12 -17.83 -2.10 -1.44
C ALA A 12 -16.36 -1.72 -1.12
N PHE A 13 -16.06 -0.44 -0.95
CA PHE A 13 -14.76 0.02 -0.47
C PHE A 13 -14.52 -0.42 0.97
N ILE A 14 -15.50 -0.18 1.86
CA ILE A 14 -15.41 -0.55 3.29
C ILE A 14 -15.25 -2.06 3.44
N SER A 15 -16.01 -2.87 2.70
CA SER A 15 -15.92 -4.34 2.80
C SER A 15 -14.55 -4.87 2.42
N ARG A 16 -13.92 -4.33 1.39
CA ARG A 16 -12.56 -4.72 0.97
C ARG A 16 -11.48 -4.23 1.94
N ALA A 17 -11.60 -3.00 2.44
CA ALA A 17 -10.70 -2.49 3.47
C ALA A 17 -10.79 -3.30 4.77
N ALA A 18 -12.02 -3.73 5.17
CA ALA A 18 -12.22 -4.62 6.30
C ALA A 18 -11.59 -6.01 6.08
N LEU A 19 -11.61 -6.53 4.86
CA LEU A 19 -10.96 -7.79 4.52
C LEU A 19 -9.43 -7.67 4.61
N ILE A 20 -8.86 -6.57 4.15
CA ILE A 20 -7.42 -6.28 4.33
C ILE A 20 -7.08 -6.19 5.81
N CYS A 21 -7.91 -5.50 6.60
CA CYS A 21 -7.77 -5.38 8.04
C CYS A 21 -7.75 -6.74 8.74
N LEU A 22 -8.67 -7.63 8.39
CA LEU A 22 -8.72 -8.99 8.90
C LEU A 22 -7.50 -9.82 8.50
N ALA A 23 -7.12 -9.78 7.23
CA ALA A 23 -5.98 -10.53 6.70
C ALA A 23 -4.66 -10.11 7.36
N THR A 24 -4.44 -8.80 7.56
CA THR A 24 -3.23 -8.29 8.22
C THR A 24 -3.18 -8.62 9.70
N ALA A 25 -4.32 -8.63 10.39
CA ALA A 25 -4.40 -9.05 11.79
C ALA A 25 -4.08 -10.55 11.95
N VAL A 26 -4.62 -11.40 11.09
CA VAL A 26 -4.32 -12.84 11.08
C VAL A 26 -2.84 -13.07 10.74
N LEU A 27 -2.29 -12.36 9.77
CA LEU A 27 -0.89 -12.46 9.40
C LEU A 27 0.02 -12.04 10.56
N ALA A 28 -0.26 -10.94 11.23
CA ALA A 28 0.50 -10.51 12.40
C ALA A 28 0.40 -11.51 13.57
N TRP A 29 -0.77 -12.11 13.76
CA TRP A 29 -0.97 -13.18 14.74
C TRP A 29 -0.12 -14.40 14.40
N LEU A 30 -0.05 -14.83 13.13
CA LEU A 30 0.81 -15.93 12.68
C LEU A 30 2.29 -15.57 12.85
N ILE A 31 2.71 -14.37 12.49
CA ILE A 31 4.09 -13.88 12.70
C ILE A 31 4.48 -13.95 14.19
N SER A 32 3.51 -13.76 15.08
CA SER A 32 3.77 -13.77 16.51
C SER A 32 4.21 -15.13 17.10
N PHE A 33 4.13 -16.21 16.33
CA PHE A 33 4.67 -17.51 16.71
C PHE A 33 6.12 -17.71 16.25
N LEU A 34 6.67 -16.83 15.43
CA LEU A 34 8.05 -16.93 14.97
C LEU A 34 9.04 -16.64 16.11
N PRO A 35 10.18 -17.37 16.17
CA PRO A 35 11.21 -17.15 17.20
C PRO A 35 11.70 -15.70 17.25
N VAL A 36 11.94 -15.07 16.09
CA VAL A 36 12.39 -13.67 16.02
C VAL A 36 11.39 -12.71 16.67
N TYR A 37 10.10 -12.94 16.46
CA TYR A 37 9.06 -12.14 17.12
C TYR A 37 9.12 -12.33 18.65
N GLN A 38 9.28 -13.56 19.13
CA GLN A 38 9.33 -13.84 20.56
C GLN A 38 10.51 -13.14 21.23
N VAL A 39 11.69 -13.12 20.60
CA VAL A 39 12.86 -12.35 21.07
C VAL A 39 12.53 -10.87 21.20
N LEU A 40 11.99 -10.27 20.11
CA LEU A 40 11.66 -8.83 20.08
C LEU A 40 10.56 -8.49 21.09
N SER A 41 9.53 -9.32 21.20
CA SER A 41 8.45 -9.14 22.17
C SER A 41 8.96 -9.23 23.61
N GLY A 42 9.89 -10.17 23.89
CA GLY A 42 10.57 -10.26 25.17
C GLY A 42 11.41 -9.03 25.49
N TYR A 43 12.11 -8.47 24.50
CA TYR A 43 12.86 -7.22 24.67
C TYR A 43 11.94 -6.03 24.97
N CYS A 44 10.82 -5.91 24.25
CA CYS A 44 9.81 -4.87 24.53
C CYS A 44 9.24 -5.01 25.94
N TYR A 45 8.97 -6.24 26.36
CA TYR A 45 8.53 -6.52 27.74
C TYR A 45 9.55 -6.05 28.76
N ASP A 46 10.85 -6.43 28.59
CA ASP A 46 11.92 -6.05 29.52
C ASP A 46 11.97 -4.53 29.69
N LEU A 47 11.97 -3.77 28.57
CA LEU A 47 12.02 -2.31 28.62
C LEU A 47 10.81 -1.71 29.33
N MET A 48 9.62 -2.23 29.08
CA MET A 48 8.40 -1.74 29.72
C MET A 48 8.36 -2.11 31.20
N ALA A 49 8.68 -3.34 31.56
CA ALA A 49 8.67 -3.82 32.94
C ALA A 49 9.63 -3.02 33.85
N ILE A 50 10.82 -2.70 33.30
CA ILE A 50 11.83 -1.92 34.03
C ILE A 50 11.39 -0.43 34.16
N SER A 51 10.70 0.11 33.17
CA SER A 51 10.28 1.52 33.16
C SER A 51 9.05 1.82 34.01
N ILE A 52 8.42 0.81 34.63
CA ILE A 52 7.28 1.03 35.52
C ILE A 52 7.76 1.80 36.73
N PRO A 53 7.25 3.03 36.97
CA PRO A 53 7.62 3.80 38.15
C PRO A 53 7.18 3.06 39.42
N LYS A 54 7.96 3.21 40.48
CA LYS A 54 7.56 2.71 41.81
C LYS A 54 6.18 3.25 42.11
N PRO A 55 5.18 2.40 42.41
CA PRO A 55 3.87 2.89 42.81
C PRO A 55 4.04 3.86 44.02
N PHE A 56 3.22 4.89 44.05
CA PHE A 56 3.24 5.90 45.13
C PHE A 56 3.07 5.27 46.53
N SER A 57 2.42 4.10 46.61
CA SER A 57 2.41 3.19 47.74
C SER A 57 3.06 1.88 47.30
N VAL A 58 4.36 1.78 47.52
CA VAL A 58 5.03 0.48 47.36
C VAL A 58 4.47 -0.46 48.41
N PRO A 59 3.81 -1.57 48.06
CA PRO A 59 3.46 -2.56 49.07
C PRO A 59 4.77 -3.00 49.70
N GLU A 60 4.82 -2.89 51.00
CA GLU A 60 5.98 -3.32 51.74
C GLU A 60 6.35 -4.75 51.38
N ALA A 61 7.64 -5.03 51.06
CA ALA A 61 8.06 -6.34 50.69
C ALA A 61 7.60 -7.35 51.73
N LYS A 62 6.77 -8.30 51.33
CA LYS A 62 6.22 -9.33 52.20
C LYS A 62 7.22 -10.44 52.47
N VAL A 63 8.29 -10.50 51.67
CA VAL A 63 9.35 -11.52 51.75
C VAL A 63 10.61 -10.93 52.37
N LEU A 64 11.18 -11.65 53.31
CA LEU A 64 12.51 -11.41 53.85
C LEU A 64 13.42 -12.58 53.44
N LEU A 65 14.57 -12.26 52.88
CA LEU A 65 15.57 -13.26 52.47
C LEU A 65 16.56 -13.47 53.61
N ILE A 66 16.79 -14.72 54.00
CA ILE A 66 17.87 -15.11 54.89
C ILE A 66 18.88 -15.91 54.09
N HIS A 67 20.04 -15.34 53.87
CA HIS A 67 21.09 -16.01 53.13
C HIS A 67 22.11 -16.68 54.05
N MET A 68 22.58 -17.81 53.58
CA MET A 68 23.63 -18.57 54.24
C MET A 68 24.95 -18.34 53.49
N ASP A 69 25.96 -17.85 54.17
CA ASP A 69 27.31 -17.71 53.61
C ASP A 69 27.97 -19.07 53.38
N LYS A 70 28.82 -19.15 52.33
CA LYS A 70 29.60 -20.35 51.99
C LYS A 70 30.55 -20.80 53.12
N GLU A 71 30.93 -19.89 53.99
CA GLU A 71 31.82 -20.12 55.14
C GLU A 71 31.13 -20.78 56.36
N TYR A 72 29.83 -21.08 56.26
CA TYR A 72 29.09 -21.85 57.25
C TYR A 72 28.87 -23.29 56.78
N PRO A 73 29.89 -24.15 56.88
CA PRO A 73 29.78 -25.47 56.30
C PRO A 73 28.87 -26.43 57.08
N GLU A 74 28.63 -26.19 58.33
CA GLU A 74 27.87 -27.11 59.18
C GLU A 74 27.03 -26.34 60.21
N VAL A 75 25.78 -25.99 59.80
CA VAL A 75 24.73 -25.63 60.77
C VAL A 75 24.34 -26.94 61.48
N ASN A 76 24.55 -26.99 62.81
CA ASN A 76 24.20 -28.14 63.62
C ASN A 76 22.69 -28.28 63.82
N ASP A 77 22.20 -29.43 64.27
CA ASP A 77 20.77 -29.66 64.51
C ASP A 77 20.20 -28.65 65.55
N ASP A 78 21.00 -28.37 66.59
CA ASP A 78 20.62 -27.37 67.62
C ASP A 78 20.47 -25.97 67.06
N ASP A 79 21.33 -25.55 66.12
CA ASP A 79 21.26 -24.24 65.48
C ASP A 79 20.01 -24.15 64.57
N TRP A 80 19.63 -25.23 63.89
CA TRP A 80 18.39 -25.27 63.12
C TRP A 80 17.15 -25.16 63.98
N LEU A 81 17.15 -25.86 65.12
CA LEU A 81 16.05 -25.82 66.07
C LEU A 81 15.95 -24.42 66.74
N GLN A 82 17.09 -23.83 67.10
CA GLN A 82 17.15 -22.48 67.63
C GLN A 82 16.61 -21.48 66.62
N LEU A 83 17.05 -21.54 65.35
CA LEU A 83 16.56 -20.67 64.30
C LEU A 83 15.03 -20.73 64.15
N LEU A 84 14.45 -21.94 64.14
CA LEU A 84 13.01 -22.12 64.05
C LEU A 84 12.28 -21.49 65.22
N LYS A 85 12.76 -21.67 66.45
CA LYS A 85 12.16 -21.09 67.67
C LYS A 85 12.21 -19.56 67.66
N GLU A 86 13.36 -18.99 67.30
CA GLU A 86 13.54 -17.55 67.24
C GLU A 86 12.60 -16.89 66.19
N LEU A 87 12.47 -17.52 64.98
CA LEU A 87 11.57 -17.03 63.95
C LEU A 87 10.10 -17.13 64.34
N GLU A 88 9.72 -18.17 65.09
CA GLU A 88 8.36 -18.33 65.63
C GLU A 88 8.07 -17.32 66.75
N GLU A 89 9.01 -17.10 67.66
CA GLU A 89 8.89 -16.07 68.71
C GLU A 89 8.76 -14.66 68.13
N LEU A 90 9.45 -14.39 67.04
CA LEU A 90 9.38 -13.14 66.28
C LEU A 90 8.12 -13.02 65.38
N LYS A 91 7.24 -14.03 65.41
CA LYS A 91 5.97 -14.07 64.68
C LYS A 91 6.16 -13.96 63.18
N ALA A 92 7.10 -14.69 62.59
CA ALA A 92 7.17 -14.89 61.17
C ALA A 92 5.86 -15.55 60.65
N SER A 93 5.25 -14.99 59.57
CA SER A 93 4.01 -15.53 59.05
C SER A 93 4.18 -16.94 58.42
N LEU A 94 5.23 -17.10 57.67
CA LEU A 94 5.65 -18.39 57.10
C LEU A 94 7.17 -18.46 57.08
N ILE A 95 7.71 -19.66 57.21
CA ILE A 95 9.13 -19.98 57.13
C ILE A 95 9.33 -20.97 55.99
N ILE A 96 10.15 -20.60 55.00
CA ILE A 96 10.38 -21.44 53.82
C ILE A 96 11.87 -21.71 53.68
N PHE A 97 12.22 -22.98 53.66
CA PHE A 97 13.57 -23.43 53.31
C PHE A 97 13.67 -23.76 51.84
N SER A 98 14.61 -23.13 51.12
CA SER A 98 14.88 -23.42 49.69
C SER A 98 15.50 -24.81 49.46
N PHE A 99 15.66 -25.62 50.45
CA PHE A 99 16.24 -26.95 50.45
C PHE A 99 15.73 -27.76 51.64
N LEU A 100 16.00 -29.07 51.63
CA LEU A 100 15.78 -29.93 52.76
C LEU A 100 17.12 -30.08 53.53
N PRO A 101 17.26 -29.62 54.77
CA PRO A 101 18.49 -29.74 55.56
C PRO A 101 18.82 -31.23 55.81
N GLY A 102 19.80 -31.81 55.11
CA GLY A 102 20.15 -33.20 55.23
C GLY A 102 20.80 -33.59 56.58
N ASN A 103 21.42 -32.62 57.23
CA ASN A 103 22.09 -32.75 58.53
C ASN A 103 21.21 -32.41 59.72
N ALA A 104 19.97 -31.98 59.48
CA ALA A 104 19.02 -31.70 60.57
C ALA A 104 18.52 -33.00 61.23
N GLY A 105 18.25 -32.91 62.53
CA GLY A 105 17.77 -34.02 63.34
C GLY A 105 16.25 -34.22 63.23
N GLU A 106 15.77 -35.29 63.86
CA GLU A 106 14.32 -35.58 63.89
C GLU A 106 13.56 -34.54 64.71
N SER A 107 14.21 -33.96 65.73
CA SER A 107 13.71 -32.86 66.56
C SER A 107 13.37 -31.64 65.73
N PHE A 108 14.21 -31.23 64.79
CA PHE A 108 13.95 -30.12 63.89
C PHE A 108 12.72 -30.33 63.00
N PHE A 109 12.64 -31.47 62.33
CA PHE A 109 11.51 -31.77 61.45
C PHE A 109 10.19 -31.96 62.21
N SER A 110 10.24 -32.48 63.43
CA SER A 110 9.08 -32.60 64.28
C SER A 110 8.60 -31.23 64.77
N ALA A 111 9.51 -30.33 65.12
CA ALA A 111 9.20 -28.95 65.47
C ALA A 111 8.62 -28.21 64.27
N ALA A 112 9.23 -28.31 63.12
CA ALA A 112 8.77 -27.72 61.90
C ALA A 112 7.32 -28.13 61.54
N LYS A 113 6.97 -29.42 61.79
CA LYS A 113 5.62 -29.90 61.61
C LYS A 113 4.65 -29.36 62.65
N SER A 114 5.07 -29.25 63.89
CA SER A 114 4.22 -28.78 65.03
C SER A 114 3.88 -27.29 64.84
N PHE A 115 4.76 -26.46 64.29
CA PHE A 115 4.51 -25.05 64.01
C PHE A 115 3.49 -24.83 62.89
N GLY A 116 3.46 -25.75 61.87
CA GLY A 116 2.47 -25.75 60.79
C GLY A 116 2.63 -24.64 59.74
N ASN A 117 3.55 -23.70 59.95
CA ASN A 117 3.86 -22.59 59.05
C ASN A 117 5.24 -22.74 58.35
N VAL A 118 5.83 -23.95 58.39
CA VAL A 118 7.15 -24.28 57.80
C VAL A 118 7.00 -25.06 56.54
N PHE A 119 7.65 -24.59 55.49
CA PHE A 119 7.63 -25.17 54.16
C PHE A 119 9.06 -25.51 53.71
N PHE A 120 9.19 -26.59 52.95
CA PHE A 120 10.45 -26.99 52.40
C PHE A 120 10.41 -27.06 50.91
N ALA A 121 11.52 -26.75 50.25
CA ALA A 121 11.66 -26.90 48.83
C ALA A 121 12.52 -28.13 48.50
N ARG A 122 12.14 -28.82 47.44
CA ARG A 122 12.90 -29.92 46.87
C ARG A 122 13.32 -29.55 45.47
N ALA A 123 14.63 -29.51 45.20
CA ALA A 123 15.16 -29.13 43.91
C ALA A 123 14.76 -30.16 42.84
N ALA A 124 14.30 -29.65 41.69
CA ALA A 124 14.03 -30.43 40.50
C ALA A 124 14.74 -29.80 39.28
N LYS A 125 15.18 -30.66 38.37
CA LYS A 125 15.86 -30.26 37.15
C LYS A 125 15.16 -30.89 35.94
N ASN A 126 15.01 -30.12 34.86
CA ASN A 126 14.52 -30.67 33.59
C ASN A 126 15.60 -31.51 32.93
N ASN A 127 15.27 -32.73 32.54
CA ASN A 127 16.15 -33.60 31.76
C ASN A 127 16.02 -33.18 30.29
N PRO A 128 17.10 -32.67 29.66
CA PRO A 128 17.03 -32.16 28.29
C PRO A 128 16.73 -33.28 27.26
N GLU A 129 16.97 -34.54 27.57
CA GLU A 129 16.73 -35.65 26.65
C GLU A 129 15.27 -36.11 26.65
N THR A 130 14.64 -36.15 27.84
CA THR A 130 13.23 -36.58 27.99
C THR A 130 12.23 -35.46 28.12
N ASN A 131 12.72 -34.25 28.32
CA ASN A 131 11.92 -33.04 28.62
C ASN A 131 11.01 -33.26 29.86
N GLU A 132 11.44 -34.10 30.81
CA GLU A 132 10.72 -34.37 32.03
C GLU A 132 11.46 -33.83 33.24
N TRP A 133 10.72 -33.30 34.20
CA TRP A 133 11.27 -32.82 35.43
C TRP A 133 11.57 -34.02 36.37
N GLN A 134 12.74 -34.01 37.00
CA GLN A 134 13.16 -35.02 37.92
C GLN A 134 13.70 -34.38 39.19
N PHE A 135 13.40 -34.96 40.35
CA PHE A 135 13.97 -34.49 41.59
C PHE A 135 15.46 -34.81 41.65
N VAL A 136 16.25 -33.78 42.01
CA VAL A 136 17.70 -33.92 42.15
C VAL A 136 18.09 -34.59 43.47
N GLU A 137 17.31 -34.31 44.54
CA GLU A 137 17.61 -34.76 45.90
C GLU A 137 16.54 -35.74 46.39
N LYS A 138 16.97 -36.70 47.24
CA LYS A 138 16.05 -37.58 47.96
C LYS A 138 15.58 -36.91 49.23
N ILE A 139 14.38 -37.22 49.69
CA ILE A 139 13.92 -36.78 51.00
C ILE A 139 14.77 -37.48 52.08
N PRO A 140 15.32 -36.75 53.03
CA PRO A 140 16.05 -37.36 54.16
C PRO A 140 15.15 -38.39 54.89
N ALA A 141 15.68 -39.57 55.23
CA ALA A 141 14.90 -40.61 55.87
C ALA A 141 14.19 -40.15 57.14
N LYS A 142 14.81 -39.21 57.89
CA LYS A 142 14.25 -38.57 59.10
C LYS A 142 13.03 -37.68 58.82
N ALA A 143 12.84 -37.26 57.55
CA ALA A 143 11.74 -36.37 57.11
C ALA A 143 10.62 -37.10 56.38
N GLU A 144 10.88 -38.35 55.92
CA GLU A 144 10.04 -39.06 54.93
C GLU A 144 8.64 -39.38 55.45
N ASN A 145 8.51 -39.71 56.75
CA ASN A 145 7.25 -40.14 57.36
C ASN A 145 6.51 -39.04 58.13
N LEU A 146 7.01 -37.82 58.13
CA LEU A 146 6.47 -36.74 58.96
C LEU A 146 5.33 -35.92 58.27
N GLY A 147 5.06 -36.13 56.96
CA GLY A 147 4.03 -35.41 56.22
C GLY A 147 4.27 -33.89 56.16
N LEU A 148 5.50 -33.48 55.92
CA LEU A 148 5.91 -32.09 55.80
C LEU A 148 5.37 -31.46 54.51
N SER A 149 5.17 -30.12 54.54
CA SER A 149 4.78 -29.36 53.34
C SER A 149 5.99 -29.12 52.45
N ILE A 150 6.07 -29.88 51.36
CA ILE A 150 7.22 -29.84 50.44
C ILE A 150 6.73 -29.39 49.05
N GLY A 151 7.30 -28.28 48.53
CA GLY A 151 7.10 -27.79 47.19
C GLY A 151 8.30 -28.03 46.30
N VAL A 152 8.12 -27.83 44.97
CA VAL A 152 9.21 -27.94 43.99
C VAL A 152 9.93 -26.60 43.89
N LEU A 153 11.26 -26.63 43.90
CA LEU A 153 12.12 -25.50 43.58
C LEU A 153 12.81 -25.81 42.25
N ALA A 154 12.42 -25.12 41.21
CA ALA A 154 12.99 -25.31 39.88
C ALA A 154 12.96 -24.02 39.05
N LEU A 155 13.95 -23.88 38.19
CA LEU A 155 14.00 -22.77 37.25
C LEU A 155 13.25 -23.18 36.00
N PRO A 156 12.28 -22.38 35.55
CA PRO A 156 11.58 -22.61 34.28
C PRO A 156 12.54 -22.46 33.10
N ASP A 157 12.09 -22.86 31.92
CA ASP A 157 12.86 -22.63 30.72
C ASP A 157 13.03 -21.12 30.47
N SER A 158 14.26 -20.69 30.20
CA SER A 158 14.57 -19.31 29.89
C SER A 158 14.10 -18.98 28.48
N MET A 159 13.42 -17.86 28.31
CA MET A 159 13.14 -17.31 26.97
C MET A 159 14.40 -16.63 26.44
N TYR A 160 15.15 -17.34 25.59
CA TYR A 160 16.40 -16.84 24.98
C TYR A 160 17.43 -16.35 26.02
N GLY A 161 17.65 -17.19 27.04
CA GLY A 161 18.64 -16.91 28.07
C GLY A 161 18.21 -15.92 29.15
N ILE A 162 16.99 -15.37 29.09
CA ILE A 162 16.46 -14.47 30.10
C ILE A 162 15.28 -15.11 30.82
N TYR A 163 15.36 -15.15 32.15
CA TYR A 163 14.34 -15.69 33.04
C TYR A 163 13.33 -14.60 33.40
N ARG A 164 12.08 -14.75 32.92
CA ARG A 164 11.00 -13.78 33.11
C ARG A 164 9.80 -14.33 33.87
N THR A 165 9.63 -15.66 33.80
CA THR A 165 8.42 -16.35 34.28
C THR A 165 8.74 -17.40 35.29
N GLN A 166 7.78 -17.71 36.18
CA GLN A 166 7.84 -18.86 37.07
C GLN A 166 6.57 -19.71 36.89
N GLN A 167 6.71 -21.03 37.01
CA GLN A 167 5.59 -21.96 36.89
C GLN A 167 4.84 -22.10 38.23
N TYR A 168 3.52 -22.22 38.15
CA TYR A 168 2.71 -22.53 39.33
C TYR A 168 2.88 -23.96 39.79
N ASN A 169 3.02 -24.90 38.84
CA ASN A 169 3.17 -26.33 39.10
C ASN A 169 4.19 -26.93 38.14
N TYR A 170 4.91 -27.93 38.62
CA TYR A 170 5.86 -28.71 37.83
C TYR A 170 5.39 -30.18 37.73
N ALA A 171 5.39 -30.74 36.52
CA ALA A 171 5.10 -32.16 36.29
C ALA A 171 6.38 -32.99 36.51
N VAL A 172 6.58 -33.47 37.72
CA VAL A 172 7.74 -34.28 38.06
C VAL A 172 7.36 -35.78 37.97
N ASN A 173 8.03 -36.52 37.10
CA ASN A 173 7.72 -37.94 36.82
C ASN A 173 6.22 -38.12 36.45
N GLY A 174 5.67 -37.22 35.66
CA GLY A 174 4.26 -37.26 35.21
C GLY A 174 3.21 -36.83 36.26
N LYS A 175 3.60 -36.51 37.49
CA LYS A 175 2.68 -36.04 38.54
C LYS A 175 2.85 -34.52 38.77
N PRO A 176 1.77 -33.76 38.90
CA PRO A 176 1.83 -32.32 39.18
C PRO A 176 2.21 -32.08 40.64
N TYR A 177 3.23 -31.28 40.86
CA TYR A 177 3.65 -30.79 42.16
C TYR A 177 3.65 -29.26 42.14
N PRO A 178 3.11 -28.59 43.19
CA PRO A 178 3.15 -27.15 43.27
C PRO A 178 4.60 -26.66 43.46
N ALA A 179 4.91 -25.52 42.83
CA ALA A 179 6.12 -24.78 43.17
C ALA A 179 6.08 -24.35 44.63
N VAL A 180 7.24 -24.26 45.30
CA VAL A 180 7.29 -23.84 46.70
C VAL A 180 6.70 -22.45 46.90
N GLU A 181 6.88 -21.55 45.96
CA GLU A 181 6.31 -20.19 45.93
C GLU A 181 4.78 -20.24 45.89
N THR A 182 4.22 -21.11 45.04
CA THR A 182 2.78 -21.32 44.91
C THR A 182 2.17 -21.90 46.20
N LEU A 183 2.84 -22.92 46.74
CA LEU A 183 2.42 -23.59 47.97
C LEU A 183 2.39 -22.62 49.17
N ALA A 184 3.45 -21.82 49.32
CA ALA A 184 3.57 -20.81 50.37
C ALA A 184 2.57 -19.65 50.18
N ALA A 185 2.37 -19.20 48.95
CA ALA A 185 1.39 -18.17 48.64
C ALA A 185 -0.05 -18.64 48.91
N GLN A 186 -0.40 -19.89 48.62
CA GLN A 186 -1.70 -20.46 48.93
C GLN A 186 -1.94 -20.49 50.47
N ALA A 187 -0.92 -20.89 51.26
CA ALA A 187 -1.00 -20.88 52.71
C ALA A 187 -1.15 -19.47 53.30
N PHE A 188 -0.41 -18.50 52.78
CA PHE A 188 -0.45 -17.10 53.24
C PHE A 188 -1.76 -16.42 52.93
N LEU A 189 -2.30 -16.58 51.71
CA LEU A 189 -3.47 -15.87 51.21
C LEU A 189 -4.81 -16.49 51.69
N LYS A 190 -4.79 -17.55 52.52
CA LYS A 190 -5.94 -18.20 53.17
C LYS A 190 -7.23 -18.11 52.33
N ASN A 191 -7.46 -19.03 51.37
CA ASN A 191 -8.67 -19.12 50.52
C ASN A 191 -8.78 -18.20 49.31
N LYS A 192 -7.83 -17.37 48.98
CA LYS A 192 -7.80 -16.79 47.62
C LYS A 192 -7.29 -17.83 46.62
N GLN A 193 -8.12 -18.20 45.66
CA GLN A 193 -7.65 -19.02 44.53
C GLN A 193 -6.55 -18.23 43.81
N ILE A 194 -5.32 -18.71 43.92
CA ILE A 194 -4.23 -18.27 43.06
C ILE A 194 -4.66 -18.68 41.65
N VAL A 195 -4.74 -17.71 40.73
CA VAL A 195 -5.23 -17.91 39.36
C VAL A 195 -4.49 -19.08 38.74
N SER A 196 -5.22 -20.11 38.33
CA SER A 196 -4.66 -21.30 37.67
C SER A 196 -4.24 -20.97 36.27
N GLY A 197 -2.93 -20.94 36.04
CA GLY A 197 -2.27 -20.87 34.74
C GLY A 197 -1.11 -21.85 34.71
N LYS A 198 -0.39 -21.96 33.60
CA LYS A 198 0.84 -22.73 33.51
C LYS A 198 1.98 -21.99 34.22
N ASP A 199 2.11 -20.71 33.98
CA ASP A 199 3.15 -19.83 34.41
C ASP A 199 2.66 -18.39 34.66
N TYR A 200 3.45 -17.58 35.31
CA TYR A 200 3.25 -16.15 35.52
C TYR A 200 4.55 -15.40 35.33
N PHE A 201 4.48 -14.15 34.87
CA PHE A 201 5.63 -13.26 34.81
C PHE A 201 5.92 -12.68 36.19
N ILE A 202 7.21 -12.67 36.53
CA ILE A 202 7.69 -12.09 37.78
C ILE A 202 7.71 -10.57 37.63
N TYR A 203 7.23 -9.88 38.66
CA TYR A 203 7.34 -8.43 38.75
C TYR A 203 8.74 -8.02 39.21
N PHE A 204 9.58 -7.63 38.26
CA PHE A 204 10.93 -7.15 38.52
C PHE A 204 10.87 -5.66 38.83
N SER A 205 10.74 -5.32 40.12
CA SER A 205 10.88 -3.93 40.57
C SER A 205 12.31 -3.65 41.04
N TYR A 206 12.72 -2.40 41.05
CA TYR A 206 14.01 -1.95 41.61
C TYR A 206 14.15 -2.18 43.13
N GLN A 207 13.17 -2.76 43.76
CA GLN A 207 13.26 -3.10 45.18
C GLN A 207 14.08 -4.37 45.37
N THR A 208 15.28 -4.22 45.87
CA THR A 208 15.99 -5.32 46.52
C THR A 208 15.12 -5.78 47.70
N LEU A 209 14.78 -7.06 47.70
CA LEU A 209 14.13 -7.64 48.87
C LEU A 209 15.04 -7.48 50.09
N PRO A 210 14.47 -7.17 51.28
CA PRO A 210 15.27 -7.11 52.49
C PRO A 210 15.95 -8.47 52.71
N PHE A 211 17.21 -8.46 53.11
CA PHE A 211 17.98 -9.67 53.34
C PHE A 211 18.75 -9.57 54.67
N LEU A 212 18.87 -10.69 55.33
CA LEU A 212 19.66 -10.86 56.55
C LEU A 212 20.63 -12.02 56.35
N ASN A 213 21.73 -11.99 57.10
CA ASN A 213 22.64 -13.13 57.17
C ASN A 213 22.21 -14.08 58.30
N LEU A 214 22.24 -15.37 58.06
CA LEU A 214 21.92 -16.39 59.08
C LEU A 214 22.75 -16.21 60.34
N LYS A 215 24.02 -15.81 60.27
CA LYS A 215 24.90 -15.51 61.42
C LYS A 215 24.36 -14.43 62.31
N GLN A 216 23.71 -13.38 61.76
CA GLN A 216 23.15 -12.30 62.55
C GLN A 216 21.98 -12.79 63.39
N ILE A 217 21.18 -13.70 62.84
CA ILE A 217 20.04 -14.29 63.53
C ILE A 217 20.53 -15.16 64.71
N LEU A 218 21.45 -16.08 64.43
CA LEU A 218 21.99 -16.98 65.47
C LEU A 218 22.76 -16.25 66.55
N LYS A 219 23.24 -15.02 66.35
CA LYS A 219 23.88 -14.18 67.34
C LYS A 219 22.90 -13.31 68.10
N GLY A 220 21.60 -13.37 67.79
CA GLY A 220 20.60 -12.50 68.41
C GLY A 220 20.64 -11.03 67.94
N GLU A 221 21.36 -10.71 66.87
CA GLU A 221 21.43 -9.36 66.29
C GLU A 221 20.21 -9.12 65.38
N LEU A 222 18.99 -9.21 65.97
CA LEU A 222 17.75 -9.20 65.20
C LEU A 222 17.01 -7.87 65.38
N VAL A 223 16.42 -7.42 64.24
CA VAL A 223 15.44 -6.31 64.23
C VAL A 223 14.05 -6.93 64.11
N PRO A 224 13.26 -7.03 65.18
CA PRO A 224 11.96 -7.73 65.18
C PRO A 224 10.98 -7.21 64.13
N GLU A 225 11.03 -5.90 63.81
CA GLU A 225 10.15 -5.29 62.83
C GLU A 225 10.38 -5.84 61.39
N LEU A 226 11.59 -6.31 61.09
CA LEU A 226 11.91 -6.89 59.79
C LEU A 226 11.29 -8.27 59.54
N ILE A 227 10.99 -9.02 60.62
CA ILE A 227 10.55 -10.44 60.57
C ILE A 227 9.03 -10.51 60.85
N LYS A 228 8.51 -9.68 61.72
CA LYS A 228 7.10 -9.73 62.14
C LYS A 228 6.14 -9.64 60.94
N ASN A 229 5.23 -10.62 60.86
CA ASN A 229 4.21 -10.72 59.80
C ASN A 229 4.76 -10.86 58.37
N LYS A 230 6.04 -11.17 58.20
CA LYS A 230 6.65 -11.45 56.88
C LYS A 230 6.84 -12.91 56.66
N VAL A 231 6.96 -13.26 55.35
CA VAL A 231 7.35 -14.58 54.90
C VAL A 231 8.88 -14.62 54.83
N VAL A 232 9.48 -15.52 55.58
CA VAL A 232 10.93 -15.68 55.67
C VAL A 232 11.34 -16.76 54.65
N PHE A 233 12.22 -16.41 53.71
CA PHE A 233 12.75 -17.38 52.73
C PHE A 233 14.24 -17.58 53.00
N ILE A 234 14.60 -18.81 53.35
CA ILE A 234 15.96 -19.20 53.80
C ILE A 234 16.65 -20.00 52.75
N GLY A 235 17.87 -19.63 52.35
CA GLY A 235 18.59 -20.35 51.36
C GLY A 235 20.05 -19.99 51.15
N LYS A 236 20.72 -20.74 50.28
CA LYS A 236 22.11 -20.50 49.92
C LYS A 236 22.15 -19.47 48.79
N ASP A 237 22.83 -18.37 49.01
CA ASP A 237 23.04 -17.35 47.97
C ASP A 237 24.37 -17.62 47.25
N GLN A 238 24.30 -18.22 46.10
CA GLN A 238 25.46 -18.46 45.23
C GLN A 238 25.67 -17.23 44.33
N LYS A 239 26.30 -16.19 44.84
CA LYS A 239 26.60 -14.96 44.08
C LYS A 239 27.39 -15.15 42.79
N GLN A 240 28.02 -16.32 42.59
CA GLN A 240 28.80 -16.63 41.40
C GLN A 240 27.97 -17.06 40.19
N GLU A 241 26.69 -17.39 40.35
CA GLU A 241 25.77 -17.77 39.29
C GLU A 241 24.75 -16.64 39.04
N GLY A 242 25.21 -15.52 38.50
CA GLY A 242 24.33 -14.42 38.14
C GLY A 242 23.35 -14.84 37.04
N MET A 243 22.07 -14.78 37.32
CA MET A 243 20.99 -15.06 36.35
C MET A 243 20.66 -13.84 35.52
N ALA A 244 20.52 -14.08 34.23
CA ALA A 244 20.01 -13.07 33.31
C ALA A 244 18.48 -12.95 33.45
N THR A 245 18.03 -11.86 34.05
CA THR A 245 16.62 -11.46 34.19
C THR A 245 16.41 -10.14 33.45
N PRO A 246 15.20 -9.57 33.34
CA PRO A 246 15.02 -8.25 32.79
C PRO A 246 15.94 -7.17 33.40
N LEU A 247 16.34 -7.31 34.66
CA LEU A 247 17.27 -6.37 35.36
C LEU A 247 18.67 -6.31 34.73
N VAL A 248 19.07 -7.31 33.95
CA VAL A 248 20.33 -7.28 33.19
C VAL A 248 20.38 -6.07 32.22
N ARG A 249 19.25 -5.58 31.78
CA ARG A 249 19.17 -4.35 30.94
C ARG A 249 19.65 -3.10 31.68
N LEU A 250 19.70 -3.17 33.03
CA LEU A 250 20.22 -2.15 33.92
C LEU A 250 21.63 -2.47 34.42
N GLY A 251 22.22 -3.56 33.96
CA GLY A 251 23.52 -4.03 34.42
C GLY A 251 23.46 -4.83 35.72
N GLU A 252 22.27 -5.19 36.21
CA GLU A 252 22.10 -5.94 37.45
C GLU A 252 21.88 -7.41 37.15
N GLN A 253 22.62 -8.27 37.85
CA GLN A 253 22.42 -9.73 37.88
C GLN A 253 21.95 -10.12 39.27
N ILE A 254 20.98 -11.02 39.34
CA ILE A 254 20.48 -11.59 40.60
C ILE A 254 20.82 -13.03 40.71
N SER A 255 20.94 -13.52 41.98
CA SER A 255 21.14 -14.93 42.22
C SER A 255 19.85 -15.75 42.05
N THR A 256 19.96 -17.05 41.84
CA THR A 256 18.80 -17.96 41.81
C THR A 256 17.93 -17.83 43.06
N PHE A 257 18.56 -17.66 44.22
CA PHE A 257 17.87 -17.46 45.48
C PHE A 257 17.03 -16.18 45.49
N GLN A 258 17.58 -15.06 45.03
CA GLN A 258 16.86 -13.78 44.92
C GLN A 258 15.74 -13.86 43.88
N TYR A 259 15.94 -14.60 42.79
CA TYR A 259 14.91 -14.84 41.77
C TYR A 259 13.68 -15.53 42.36
N HIS A 260 13.85 -16.62 43.11
CA HIS A 260 12.74 -17.31 43.79
C HIS A 260 12.07 -16.43 44.84
N GLY A 261 12.85 -15.62 45.55
CA GLY A 261 12.32 -14.64 46.49
C GLY A 261 11.43 -13.60 45.82
N LEU A 262 11.85 -13.07 44.65
CA LEU A 262 11.04 -12.14 43.83
C LEU A 262 9.80 -12.82 43.26
N ALA A 263 9.90 -14.06 42.81
CA ALA A 263 8.77 -14.86 42.35
C ALA A 263 7.72 -15.03 43.47
N LEU A 264 8.15 -15.37 44.65
CA LEU A 264 7.31 -15.49 45.85
C LEU A 264 6.66 -14.14 46.18
N ASN A 265 7.46 -13.07 46.27
CA ASN A 265 6.93 -11.73 46.60
C ASN A 265 5.90 -11.27 45.57
N THR A 266 6.10 -11.57 44.30
CA THR A 266 5.14 -11.28 43.22
C THR A 266 3.78 -11.94 43.48
N LEU A 267 3.75 -13.19 43.94
CA LEU A 267 2.49 -13.88 44.28
C LEU A 267 1.85 -13.31 45.53
N LEU A 268 2.63 -13.04 46.57
CA LEU A 268 2.15 -12.51 47.87
C LEU A 268 1.58 -11.09 47.78
N THR A 269 2.13 -10.29 46.87
CA THR A 269 1.65 -8.92 46.58
C THR A 269 0.56 -8.87 45.51
N GLU A 270 0.17 -10.01 44.96
CA GLU A 270 -0.81 -10.15 43.87
C GLU A 270 -0.41 -9.40 42.59
N GLN A 271 0.88 -9.17 42.37
CA GLN A 271 1.44 -8.43 41.22
C GLN A 271 1.88 -9.36 40.07
N ALA A 272 1.36 -10.59 40.04
CA ALA A 272 1.67 -11.54 38.97
C ALA A 272 1.16 -11.00 37.63
N ILE A 273 2.09 -10.78 36.69
CA ILE A 273 1.75 -10.25 35.36
C ILE A 273 1.19 -11.38 34.53
N ARG A 274 0.01 -11.14 33.96
CA ARG A 274 -0.70 -12.02 33.06
C ARG A 274 -0.43 -11.61 31.62
N TRP A 275 -0.34 -12.55 30.72
CA TRP A 275 -0.18 -12.25 29.31
C TRP A 275 -1.31 -12.85 28.47
N CYS A 276 -1.63 -12.17 27.37
CA CYS A 276 -2.66 -12.63 26.46
C CYS A 276 -2.09 -13.73 25.53
N THR A 277 -2.69 -14.90 25.59
CA THR A 277 -2.29 -16.06 24.76
C THR A 277 -3.39 -16.46 23.79
N GLY A 278 -3.04 -17.24 22.76
CA GLY A 278 -3.99 -17.87 21.85
C GLY A 278 -4.94 -16.90 21.17
N PHE A 279 -6.25 -17.18 21.24
CA PHE A 279 -7.28 -16.37 20.58
C PHE A 279 -7.51 -15.01 21.24
N ALA A 280 -7.25 -14.84 22.54
CA ALA A 280 -7.33 -13.53 23.19
C ALA A 280 -6.34 -12.54 22.56
N LYS A 281 -5.13 -12.99 22.23
CA LYS A 281 -4.13 -12.21 21.49
C LYS A 281 -4.64 -11.78 20.12
N LEU A 282 -5.27 -12.68 19.36
CA LEU A 282 -5.89 -12.35 18.07
C LEU A 282 -7.01 -11.32 18.23
N GLY A 283 -7.82 -11.45 19.28
CA GLY A 283 -8.90 -10.49 19.60
C GLY A 283 -8.37 -9.07 19.81
N PHE A 284 -7.30 -8.90 20.58
CA PHE A 284 -6.66 -7.59 20.77
C PHE A 284 -6.14 -7.00 19.47
N ILE A 285 -5.45 -7.80 18.65
CA ILE A 285 -4.92 -7.37 17.34
C ILE A 285 -6.08 -6.95 16.41
N LEU A 286 -7.17 -7.73 16.35
CA LEU A 286 -8.34 -7.41 15.52
C LEU A 286 -9.01 -6.11 15.95
N ILE A 287 -9.33 -5.97 17.23
CA ILE A 287 -10.02 -4.77 17.75
C ILE A 287 -9.17 -3.53 17.46
N SER A 288 -7.87 -3.57 17.75
CA SER A 288 -6.98 -2.45 17.51
C SER A 288 -6.88 -2.13 16.01
N ASN A 289 -6.73 -3.13 15.15
CA ASN A 289 -6.63 -2.94 13.70
C ASN A 289 -7.93 -2.36 13.08
N PHE A 290 -9.11 -2.75 13.60
CA PHE A 290 -10.39 -2.15 13.20
C PHE A 290 -10.53 -0.71 13.68
N LEU A 291 -9.99 -0.35 14.84
CA LEU A 291 -9.94 1.05 15.29
C LEU A 291 -9.07 1.90 14.35
N VAL A 292 -7.92 1.37 13.92
CA VAL A 292 -7.06 2.03 12.94
C VAL A 292 -7.79 2.22 11.61
N LEU A 293 -8.51 1.21 11.13
CA LEU A 293 -9.36 1.33 9.93
C LEU A 293 -10.39 2.45 10.07
N ALA A 294 -11.07 2.55 11.22
CA ALA A 294 -12.06 3.59 11.47
C ALA A 294 -11.42 5.00 11.46
N VAL A 295 -10.25 5.14 12.09
CA VAL A 295 -9.51 6.41 12.10
C VAL A 295 -9.05 6.79 10.69
N PHE A 296 -8.51 5.85 9.91
CA PHE A 296 -8.08 6.10 8.54
C PHE A 296 -9.25 6.45 7.62
N TYR A 297 -10.42 5.85 7.83
CA TYR A 297 -11.61 6.16 7.05
C TYR A 297 -12.07 7.61 7.21
N TRP A 298 -11.93 8.20 8.41
CA TRP A 298 -12.32 9.59 8.69
C TRP A 298 -11.18 10.58 8.50
N SER A 299 -9.94 10.13 8.41
CA SER A 299 -8.77 11.00 8.26
C SER A 299 -8.50 11.38 6.80
N SER A 300 -7.84 12.53 6.61
CA SER A 300 -7.32 12.92 5.30
C SER A 300 -5.98 12.23 5.03
N LEU A 301 -5.78 11.72 3.81
CA LEU A 301 -4.56 11.01 3.37
C LEU A 301 -3.25 11.76 3.63
N ARG A 302 -3.31 13.09 3.73
CA ARG A 302 -2.11 13.92 3.98
C ARG A 302 -1.44 13.66 5.31
N PHE A 303 -2.21 13.27 6.31
CA PHE A 303 -1.73 13.11 7.68
C PHE A 303 -1.66 11.65 8.13
N VAL A 304 -1.90 10.70 7.23
CA VAL A 304 -1.99 9.27 7.58
C VAL A 304 -0.72 8.76 8.26
N PHE A 305 0.47 9.21 7.82
CA PHE A 305 1.73 8.86 8.48
C PHE A 305 1.82 9.41 9.90
N LEU A 306 1.44 10.68 10.11
CA LEU A 306 1.42 11.28 11.44
C LEU A 306 0.40 10.62 12.35
N ILE A 307 -0.76 10.28 11.79
CA ILE A 307 -1.83 9.56 12.50
C ILE A 307 -1.35 8.17 12.90
N LEU A 308 -0.72 7.42 11.99
CA LEU A 308 -0.14 6.11 12.30
C LEU A 308 0.91 6.22 13.42
N ALA A 309 1.84 7.16 13.32
CA ALA A 309 2.84 7.39 14.35
C ALA A 309 2.19 7.75 15.71
N GLY A 310 1.15 8.59 15.70
CA GLY A 310 0.38 8.94 16.87
C GLY A 310 -0.34 7.73 17.50
N ILE A 311 -0.92 6.86 16.67
CA ILE A 311 -1.57 5.62 17.15
C ILE A 311 -0.55 4.69 17.78
N LEU A 312 0.59 4.43 17.12
CA LEU A 312 1.64 3.57 17.67
C LEU A 312 2.16 4.09 19.03
N LEU A 313 2.33 5.41 19.15
CA LEU A 313 2.73 6.04 20.40
C LEU A 313 1.64 5.92 21.48
N ALA A 314 0.38 6.18 21.12
CA ALA A 314 -0.75 6.06 22.04
C ALA A 314 -0.89 4.61 22.55
N GLU A 315 -0.77 3.62 21.68
CA GLU A 315 -0.79 2.21 22.05
C GLU A 315 0.35 1.84 22.99
N PHE A 316 1.55 2.40 22.76
CA PHE A 316 2.68 2.20 23.67
C PHE A 316 2.35 2.72 25.06
N VAL A 317 1.83 3.93 25.16
CA VAL A 317 1.44 4.54 26.44
C VAL A 317 0.32 3.74 27.11
N ILE A 318 -0.70 3.34 26.34
CA ILE A 318 -1.82 2.54 26.88
C ILE A 318 -1.31 1.17 27.35
N ALA A 319 -0.48 0.48 26.59
CA ALA A 319 0.06 -0.82 26.99
C ALA A 319 0.93 -0.72 28.24
N TRP A 320 1.71 0.37 28.35
CA TRP A 320 2.50 0.66 29.54
C TRP A 320 1.61 0.95 30.78
N LEU A 321 0.55 1.74 30.63
CA LEU A 321 -0.41 1.99 31.70
C LEU A 321 -1.15 0.72 32.11
N VAL A 322 -1.58 -0.09 31.15
CA VAL A 322 -2.27 -1.37 31.44
C VAL A 322 -1.34 -2.34 32.16
N LEU A 323 -0.07 -2.39 31.78
CA LEU A 323 0.92 -3.18 32.48
C LEU A 323 1.15 -2.67 33.92
N ALA A 324 1.26 -1.36 34.10
CA ALA A 324 1.53 -0.74 35.40
C ALA A 324 0.34 -0.83 36.38
N LEU A 325 -0.90 -0.69 35.88
CA LEU A 325 -2.10 -0.62 36.72
C LEU A 325 -2.81 -1.95 36.90
N PHE A 326 -2.82 -2.79 35.84
CA PHE A 326 -3.61 -4.03 35.81
C PHE A 326 -2.75 -5.30 35.75
N TYR A 327 -1.42 -5.16 35.72
CA TYR A 327 -0.49 -6.29 35.59
C TYR A 327 -0.85 -7.19 34.40
N LEU A 328 -1.26 -6.59 33.27
CA LEU A 328 -1.63 -7.28 32.05
C LEU A 328 -0.68 -6.90 30.91
N TRP A 329 0.01 -7.90 30.35
CA TRP A 329 0.85 -7.72 29.18
C TRP A 329 0.02 -7.87 27.90
N ILE A 330 -0.10 -6.77 27.13
CA ILE A 330 -0.77 -6.73 25.85
C ILE A 330 0.24 -7.02 24.71
N PRO A 331 -0.14 -7.70 23.63
CA PRO A 331 0.76 -8.05 22.53
C PRO A 331 1.06 -6.86 21.59
N ILE A 332 1.63 -5.78 22.13
CA ILE A 332 1.84 -4.50 21.45
C ILE A 332 2.63 -4.64 20.16
N LEU A 333 3.68 -5.46 20.14
CA LEU A 333 4.49 -5.66 18.93
C LEU A 333 3.70 -6.31 17.79
N ALA A 334 2.78 -7.24 18.11
CA ALA A 334 1.90 -7.84 17.11
C ALA A 334 0.88 -6.84 16.57
N MET A 335 0.36 -5.95 17.43
CA MET A 335 -0.53 -4.86 17.02
C MET A 335 0.21 -3.91 16.08
N TRP A 336 1.41 -3.49 16.40
CA TRP A 336 2.24 -2.64 15.54
C TRP A 336 2.53 -3.26 14.18
N ILE A 337 2.88 -4.55 14.14
CA ILE A 337 3.08 -5.28 12.89
C ILE A 337 1.79 -5.29 12.06
N ALA A 338 0.64 -5.55 12.70
CA ALA A 338 -0.66 -5.54 12.01
C ALA A 338 -0.97 -4.16 11.41
N HIS A 339 -0.71 -3.07 12.16
CA HIS A 339 -0.98 -1.69 11.70
C HIS A 339 -0.07 -1.26 10.56
N ILE A 340 1.23 -1.61 10.63
CA ILE A 340 2.18 -1.31 9.56
C ILE A 340 1.81 -2.09 8.29
N LEU A 341 1.48 -3.38 8.40
CA LEU A 341 1.02 -4.18 7.27
C LEU A 341 -0.30 -3.65 6.72
N PHE A 342 -1.27 -3.35 7.60
CA PHE A 342 -2.55 -2.76 7.20
C PHE A 342 -2.33 -1.44 6.47
N PHE A 343 -1.49 -0.55 6.99
CA PHE A 343 -1.15 0.72 6.35
C PHE A 343 -0.59 0.52 4.94
N ILE A 344 0.40 -0.37 4.77
CA ILE A 344 1.01 -0.66 3.46
C ILE A 344 -0.04 -1.17 2.46
N PHE A 345 -0.84 -2.17 2.85
CA PHE A 345 -1.85 -2.74 1.98
C PHE A 345 -3.03 -1.79 1.72
N TYR A 346 -3.42 -0.99 2.71
CA TYR A 346 -4.48 0.00 2.57
C TYR A 346 -4.08 1.11 1.60
N MET A 347 -2.86 1.65 1.71
CA MET A 347 -2.33 2.64 0.78
C MET A 347 -2.24 2.07 -0.64
N HIS A 348 -1.73 0.85 -0.77
CA HIS A 348 -1.68 0.17 -2.05
C HIS A 348 -3.08 -0.04 -2.65
N TYR A 349 -4.05 -0.42 -1.86
CA TYR A 349 -5.42 -0.58 -2.31
C TYR A 349 -6.05 0.76 -2.76
N GLN A 350 -5.81 1.84 -2.02
CA GLN A 350 -6.29 3.17 -2.41
C GLN A 350 -5.71 3.61 -3.76
N ASP A 351 -4.43 3.46 -3.95
CA ASP A 351 -3.78 3.78 -5.22
C ASP A 351 -4.38 3.00 -6.40
N ILE A 352 -4.65 1.69 -6.23
CA ILE A 352 -5.31 0.89 -7.27
C ILE A 352 -6.70 1.45 -7.60
N VAL A 353 -7.47 1.81 -6.58
CA VAL A 353 -8.82 2.35 -6.75
C VAL A 353 -8.78 3.70 -7.46
N GLU A 354 -7.85 4.58 -7.08
CA GLU A 354 -7.67 5.89 -7.72
C GLU A 354 -7.24 5.75 -9.19
N HIS A 355 -6.31 4.85 -9.48
CA HIS A 355 -5.88 4.53 -10.85
C HIS A 355 -7.04 4.03 -11.71
N ASP A 356 -7.83 3.09 -11.19
CA ASP A 356 -8.99 2.54 -11.90
C ASP A 356 -10.06 3.63 -12.16
N GLN A 357 -10.27 4.55 -11.23
CA GLN A 357 -11.16 5.70 -11.43
C GLN A 357 -10.65 6.66 -12.49
N ILE A 358 -9.36 7.03 -12.45
CA ILE A 358 -8.73 7.88 -13.48
C ILE A 358 -8.88 7.24 -14.86
N TRP A 359 -8.62 5.94 -14.96
CA TRP A 359 -8.75 5.19 -16.21
C TRP A 359 -10.20 5.15 -16.72
N LYS A 360 -11.18 4.95 -15.84
CA LYS A 360 -12.61 5.00 -16.22
C LYS A 360 -13.00 6.38 -16.72
N ILE A 361 -12.51 7.44 -16.09
CA ILE A 361 -12.75 8.82 -16.51
C ILE A 361 -12.09 9.05 -17.88
N ILE A 362 -10.83 8.72 -18.07
CA ILE A 362 -10.13 8.84 -19.35
C ILE A 362 -10.84 8.02 -20.44
N HIS A 363 -11.28 6.80 -20.11
CA HIS A 363 -11.98 5.93 -21.07
C HIS A 363 -13.38 6.44 -21.42
N SER A 364 -14.12 6.98 -20.45
CA SER A 364 -15.42 7.59 -20.71
C SER A 364 -15.30 8.84 -21.58
N LEU A 365 -14.23 9.61 -21.37
CA LEU A 365 -13.92 10.79 -22.19
C LEU A 365 -13.49 10.40 -23.59
N SER A 366 -12.51 9.49 -23.72
CA SER A 366 -12.09 9.03 -25.03
C SER A 366 -13.23 8.35 -25.77
N GLY A 367 -14.09 7.60 -25.09
CA GLY A 367 -15.28 6.98 -25.66
C GLY A 367 -16.35 8.02 -26.09
N LYS A 368 -16.50 9.12 -25.39
CA LYS A 368 -17.46 10.20 -25.74
C LYS A 368 -16.89 11.17 -26.78
N PHE A 369 -15.59 11.49 -26.69
CA PHE A 369 -14.91 12.29 -27.72
C PHE A 369 -14.72 11.53 -29.03
N LEU A 370 -14.61 10.21 -28.97
CA LEU A 370 -14.45 9.31 -30.10
C LEU A 370 -15.73 8.51 -30.40
N ARG A 371 -16.88 8.93 -29.91
CA ARG A 371 -18.18 8.24 -30.11
C ARG A 371 -18.56 7.98 -31.54
N GLN A 372 -17.70 8.32 -32.46
CA GLN A 372 -17.75 7.80 -33.82
C GLN A 372 -16.70 6.71 -34.02
N ASN A 373 -17.05 5.51 -33.59
CA ASN A 373 -16.71 4.21 -34.23
C ASN A 373 -15.25 3.81 -34.41
N ILE A 374 -14.27 4.37 -33.69
CA ILE A 374 -12.90 3.85 -33.77
C ILE A 374 -12.57 3.14 -32.46
N PRO A 375 -12.62 1.78 -32.41
CA PRO A 375 -12.16 1.02 -31.26
C PRO A 375 -10.68 1.34 -30.98
N ASP A 376 -10.29 1.44 -29.72
CA ASP A 376 -8.89 1.73 -29.29
C ASP A 376 -7.84 0.85 -29.96
N LYS A 377 -8.22 -0.37 -30.36
CA LYS A 377 -7.37 -1.30 -31.11
C LYS A 377 -6.95 -0.76 -32.49
N VAL A 378 -7.72 0.14 -33.08
CA VAL A 378 -7.48 0.64 -34.44
C VAL A 378 -6.23 1.52 -34.51
N TYR A 379 -5.92 2.26 -33.44
CA TYR A 379 -4.69 3.08 -33.38
C TYR A 379 -3.39 2.25 -33.44
N ALA A 380 -3.47 0.97 -33.12
CA ALA A 380 -2.36 0.04 -33.23
C ALA A 380 -2.34 -0.74 -34.56
N GLN A 381 -3.37 -0.62 -35.41
CA GLN A 381 -3.47 -1.33 -36.67
C GLN A 381 -2.72 -0.58 -37.77
N GLU A 382 -1.91 -1.33 -38.53
CA GLU A 382 -1.13 -0.80 -39.65
C GLU A 382 -2.01 -0.19 -40.73
N GLN A 383 -3.16 -0.79 -41.05
CA GLN A 383 -4.12 -0.30 -42.03
C GLN A 383 -4.62 1.12 -41.73
N TYR A 384 -4.76 1.47 -40.46
CA TYR A 384 -5.18 2.81 -40.02
C TYR A 384 -4.12 3.86 -40.38
N TRP A 385 -2.86 3.59 -40.05
CA TRP A 385 -1.74 4.47 -40.36
C TRP A 385 -1.46 4.56 -41.88
N SER A 386 -1.67 3.46 -42.62
CA SER A 386 -1.54 3.43 -44.05
C SER A 386 -2.51 4.44 -44.71
N LYS A 387 -3.75 4.50 -44.28
CA LYS A 387 -4.72 5.49 -44.83
C LYS A 387 -4.28 6.92 -44.52
N ILE A 388 -3.75 7.19 -43.32
CA ILE A 388 -3.27 8.53 -42.93
C ILE A 388 -2.09 8.96 -43.78
N ILE A 389 -1.04 8.13 -43.93
CA ILE A 389 0.16 8.52 -44.66
C ILE A 389 -0.12 8.74 -46.14
N VAL A 390 -0.95 7.89 -46.76
CA VAL A 390 -1.37 8.05 -48.16
C VAL A 390 -2.11 9.37 -48.36
N MET A 391 -3.05 9.70 -47.51
CA MET A 391 -3.85 10.91 -47.64
C MET A 391 -3.01 12.18 -47.46
N VAL A 392 -2.16 12.20 -46.43
CA VAL A 392 -1.25 13.33 -46.14
C VAL A 392 -0.26 13.50 -47.34
N SER A 393 0.29 12.38 -47.84
CA SER A 393 1.24 12.43 -48.94
C SER A 393 0.58 12.92 -50.23
N GLN A 394 -0.65 12.51 -50.48
CA GLN A 394 -1.41 13.01 -51.65
C GLN A 394 -1.77 14.48 -51.55
N SER A 395 -2.13 14.95 -50.33
CA SER A 395 -2.49 16.38 -50.08
C SER A 395 -1.30 17.32 -50.31
N LEU A 396 -0.08 16.86 -50.07
CA LEU A 396 1.14 17.66 -50.19
C LEU A 396 2.00 17.29 -51.41
N ASN A 397 1.59 16.32 -52.23
CA ASN A 397 2.38 15.76 -53.32
C ASN A 397 3.77 15.31 -52.85
N LEU A 398 3.82 14.53 -51.75
CA LEU A 398 5.09 14.00 -51.22
C LEU A 398 5.57 12.83 -52.05
N GLU A 399 6.87 12.77 -52.34
CA GLU A 399 7.48 11.61 -52.99
C GLU A 399 7.72 10.46 -52.03
N ARG A 400 8.20 10.79 -50.83
CA ARG A 400 8.41 9.83 -49.72
C ARG A 400 7.86 10.43 -48.42
N ALA A 401 7.38 9.57 -47.55
CA ALA A 401 6.96 9.97 -46.21
C ALA A 401 7.14 8.81 -45.22
N ILE A 402 7.61 9.10 -44.00
CA ILE A 402 7.73 8.14 -42.93
C ILE A 402 7.34 8.77 -41.60
N PHE A 403 6.50 8.09 -40.85
CA PHE A 403 6.24 8.42 -39.46
C PHE A 403 7.08 7.52 -38.55
N LEU A 404 7.88 8.16 -37.72
CA LEU A 404 8.75 7.52 -36.73
C LEU A 404 8.22 7.79 -35.32
N GLU A 405 8.14 6.78 -34.50
CA GLU A 405 7.72 6.87 -33.10
C GLU A 405 8.95 6.79 -32.19
N SER A 406 9.04 7.64 -31.17
CA SER A 406 10.06 7.54 -30.14
C SER A 406 9.66 6.48 -29.11
N LYS A 407 10.55 5.53 -28.85
CA LYS A 407 10.30 4.45 -27.89
C LYS A 407 10.43 4.95 -26.48
N THR A 408 9.45 4.66 -25.62
CA THR A 408 9.50 4.98 -24.19
C THR A 408 10.68 4.29 -23.52
N ASN A 409 11.48 5.02 -22.73
CA ASN A 409 12.70 4.55 -22.07
C ASN A 409 13.84 4.16 -23.01
N SER A 410 13.85 4.67 -24.25
CA SER A 410 14.88 4.41 -25.24
C SER A 410 15.11 5.67 -26.08
N TYR A 411 16.31 5.85 -26.56
CA TYR A 411 16.64 6.97 -27.47
C TYR A 411 16.50 6.59 -28.94
N TYR A 412 15.87 5.45 -29.24
CA TYR A 412 15.70 4.96 -30.59
C TYR A 412 14.31 5.30 -31.14
N VAL A 413 14.28 5.57 -32.44
CA VAL A 413 13.03 5.69 -33.20
C VAL A 413 12.69 4.38 -33.90
N GLN A 414 11.41 4.10 -33.99
CA GLN A 414 10.88 2.97 -34.75
C GLN A 414 9.86 3.45 -35.79
N GLU A 415 9.74 2.70 -36.88
CA GLU A 415 8.76 2.97 -37.93
C GLU A 415 7.35 2.68 -37.43
N VAL A 416 6.45 3.62 -37.68
CA VAL A 416 5.00 3.41 -37.53
C VAL A 416 4.42 3.00 -38.85
N ILE A 417 4.73 3.78 -39.89
CA ILE A 417 4.33 3.55 -41.29
C ILE A 417 5.25 4.35 -42.23
N ALA A 418 5.45 3.87 -43.41
CA ALA A 418 6.22 4.56 -44.45
C ALA A 418 5.52 4.44 -45.84
N LEU A 419 5.78 5.43 -46.67
CA LEU A 419 5.34 5.46 -48.08
C LEU A 419 6.54 5.70 -48.98
N ASN A 420 6.75 4.83 -49.97
CA ASN A 420 7.86 4.84 -50.94
C ASN A 420 9.26 4.87 -50.29
N CYS A 421 9.36 4.48 -49.04
CA CYS A 421 10.61 4.34 -48.30
C CYS A 421 10.40 3.39 -47.12
N GLY A 422 11.45 3.06 -46.40
CA GLY A 422 11.38 2.26 -45.18
C GLY A 422 12.46 2.65 -44.18
N LEU A 423 12.41 2.04 -43.01
CA LEU A 423 13.38 2.29 -41.94
C LEU A 423 14.85 1.95 -42.34
N ALA A 424 15.02 1.01 -43.33
CA ALA A 424 16.31 0.65 -43.86
C ALA A 424 16.92 1.76 -44.73
N ASP A 425 16.09 2.62 -45.32
CA ASP A 425 16.51 3.72 -46.20
C ASP A 425 17.01 4.94 -45.47
N ILE A 426 16.93 4.97 -44.14
CA ILE A 426 17.40 6.08 -43.31
C ILE A 426 18.93 6.02 -43.21
N HIS A 427 19.61 7.16 -43.50
CA HIS A 427 21.06 7.29 -43.45
C HIS A 427 21.63 7.07 -42.05
N GLU A 428 20.98 7.60 -41.00
CA GLU A 428 21.38 7.37 -39.60
C GLU A 428 20.96 5.98 -39.14
N ARG A 429 21.80 4.98 -39.36
CA ARG A 429 21.54 3.55 -39.10
C ARG A 429 21.34 3.20 -37.63
N ARG A 430 21.85 4.01 -36.70
CA ARG A 430 21.71 3.80 -35.24
C ARG A 430 20.31 4.17 -34.75
N ARG A 431 19.56 4.95 -35.53
CA ARG A 431 18.17 5.38 -35.19
C ARG A 431 18.07 6.12 -33.85
N ASP A 432 19.15 6.78 -33.45
CA ASP A 432 19.27 7.50 -32.17
C ASP A 432 18.90 8.98 -32.36
N TYR A 433 17.78 9.40 -31.78
CA TYR A 433 17.27 10.77 -31.93
C TYR A 433 18.08 11.84 -31.19
N ARG A 434 19.12 11.47 -30.42
CA ARG A 434 20.10 12.42 -29.86
C ARG A 434 21.11 12.89 -30.88
N ARG A 435 21.12 12.28 -32.09
CA ARG A 435 22.03 12.60 -33.18
C ARG A 435 21.35 13.49 -34.21
N GLU A 436 22.17 14.10 -35.07
CA GLU A 436 21.66 14.84 -36.21
C GLU A 436 21.04 13.87 -37.23
N PRO A 437 19.99 14.28 -37.92
CA PRO A 437 19.30 15.59 -37.89
C PRO A 437 18.19 15.73 -36.83
N TYR A 438 17.89 14.66 -36.09
CA TYR A 438 16.82 14.64 -35.07
C TYR A 438 17.02 15.68 -33.98
N ARG A 439 18.26 15.84 -33.50
CA ARG A 439 18.60 16.77 -32.43
C ARG A 439 18.27 18.21 -32.79
N SER A 440 18.63 18.63 -34.00
CA SER A 440 18.33 19.97 -34.51
C SER A 440 16.83 20.20 -34.67
N ALA A 441 16.09 19.18 -35.16
CA ALA A 441 14.64 19.24 -35.29
C ALA A 441 13.96 19.44 -33.93
N ILE A 442 14.37 18.70 -32.91
CA ILE A 442 13.84 18.86 -31.53
C ILE A 442 14.12 20.26 -31.00
N LYS A 443 15.38 20.75 -31.15
CA LYS A 443 15.81 22.05 -30.60
C LYS A 443 15.05 23.21 -31.20
N GLN A 444 14.78 23.18 -32.49
CA GLN A 444 14.10 24.26 -33.21
C GLN A 444 12.58 24.11 -33.19
N ASN A 445 12.05 22.92 -32.95
CA ASN A 445 10.63 22.57 -33.03
C ASN A 445 9.95 23.09 -34.32
N ALA A 446 10.64 22.96 -35.42
CA ALA A 446 10.25 23.49 -36.74
C ALA A 446 10.47 22.45 -37.84
N ILE A 447 9.91 22.73 -39.00
CA ILE A 447 10.18 21.96 -40.23
C ILE A 447 11.58 22.33 -40.69
N LEU A 448 12.50 21.38 -40.67
CA LEU A 448 13.89 21.59 -41.08
C LEU A 448 14.20 20.88 -42.38
N PRO A 449 14.83 21.57 -43.35
CA PRO A 449 15.42 20.90 -44.52
C PRO A 449 16.60 20.04 -44.08
N VAL A 450 16.73 18.88 -44.69
CA VAL A 450 17.81 17.90 -44.46
C VAL A 450 18.44 17.53 -45.76
N GLU A 451 19.74 17.65 -45.89
CA GLU A 451 20.44 17.39 -47.14
C GLU A 451 20.43 15.91 -47.54
N GLN A 452 20.61 15.00 -46.56
CA GLN A 452 20.58 13.56 -46.77
C GLN A 452 19.98 12.81 -45.58
N PHE A 453 18.70 12.56 -45.62
CA PHE A 453 18.04 11.73 -44.61
C PHE A 453 17.87 10.29 -45.14
N PHE A 454 17.49 10.13 -46.42
CA PHE A 454 17.35 8.85 -47.05
C PHE A 454 18.62 8.48 -47.83
N LEU A 455 18.97 7.15 -47.86
CA LEU A 455 20.21 6.64 -48.42
C LEU A 455 20.25 6.75 -49.97
N TYR A 456 19.10 6.60 -50.65
CA TYR A 456 19.01 6.50 -52.10
C TYR A 456 18.03 7.54 -52.67
N GLY A 457 18.30 7.99 -53.88
CA GLY A 457 17.39 8.80 -54.69
C GLY A 457 17.30 10.26 -54.29
N THR A 458 18.40 10.86 -53.84
CA THR A 458 18.42 12.20 -53.20
C THR A 458 18.76 13.34 -54.14
N GLU A 459 19.25 13.12 -55.35
CA GLU A 459 19.71 14.22 -56.24
C GLU A 459 18.54 15.08 -56.77
N ASP A 460 17.33 14.50 -56.83
CA ASP A 460 16.13 15.17 -57.31
C ASP A 460 15.05 15.40 -56.25
N GLU A 461 15.37 15.37 -54.92
CA GLU A 461 14.40 15.53 -53.85
C GLU A 461 14.88 16.49 -52.79
N GLN A 462 13.99 17.39 -52.32
CA GLN A 462 14.18 18.14 -51.10
C GLN A 462 13.58 17.38 -49.91
N GLN A 463 14.38 17.13 -48.89
CA GLN A 463 14.00 16.34 -47.73
C GLN A 463 13.79 17.22 -46.50
N PHE A 464 12.78 16.89 -45.72
CA PHE A 464 12.40 17.64 -44.52
C PHE A 464 12.13 16.70 -43.35
N ILE A 465 12.42 17.20 -42.16
CA ILE A 465 12.10 16.54 -40.89
C ILE A 465 11.28 17.49 -40.00
N TYR A 466 10.23 16.95 -39.40
CA TYR A 466 9.39 17.67 -38.44
C TYR A 466 9.21 16.84 -37.16
N PRO A 467 9.51 17.40 -35.93
CA PRO A 467 9.32 16.72 -34.68
C PRO A 467 7.82 16.67 -34.33
N LEU A 468 7.35 15.49 -33.93
CA LEU A 468 5.97 15.28 -33.49
C LEU A 468 5.92 15.38 -31.96
N THR A 469 5.50 16.53 -31.47
CA THR A 469 5.44 16.84 -30.05
C THR A 469 3.99 17.06 -29.59
N PHE A 470 3.67 16.55 -28.40
CA PHE A 470 2.37 16.75 -27.76
C PHE A 470 2.56 16.92 -26.24
N LEU A 471 2.00 17.98 -25.64
CA LEU A 471 2.17 18.33 -24.21
C LEU A 471 3.66 18.34 -23.80
N ASP A 472 4.50 19.06 -24.55
CA ASP A 472 5.95 19.18 -24.36
C ASP A 472 6.73 17.84 -24.37
N ARG A 473 6.08 16.77 -24.82
CA ARG A 473 6.69 15.46 -24.96
C ARG A 473 6.94 15.14 -26.43
N LEU A 474 8.15 14.74 -26.75
CA LEU A 474 8.50 14.19 -28.07
C LEU A 474 7.87 12.79 -28.22
N LEU A 475 7.05 12.62 -29.22
CA LEU A 475 6.41 11.34 -29.55
C LEU A 475 7.02 10.67 -30.77
N GLY A 476 7.63 11.45 -31.66
CA GLY A 476 8.27 10.92 -32.83
C GLY A 476 8.71 11.98 -33.82
N PHE A 477 8.85 11.56 -35.07
CA PHE A 477 9.23 12.44 -36.15
C PHE A 477 8.43 12.10 -37.41
N TRP A 478 8.13 13.13 -38.17
CA TRP A 478 7.63 13.00 -39.53
C TRP A 478 8.72 13.44 -40.49
N VAL A 479 9.16 12.52 -41.37
CA VAL A 479 10.16 12.81 -42.38
C VAL A 479 9.49 12.61 -43.75
N PHE A 480 9.75 13.54 -44.67
CA PHE A 480 9.17 13.51 -45.99
C PHE A 480 10.05 14.19 -47.02
N SER A 481 9.80 13.89 -48.28
CA SER A 481 10.48 14.54 -49.42
C SER A 481 9.50 15.05 -50.47
N ILE A 482 9.90 16.15 -51.14
CA ILE A 482 9.17 16.80 -52.24
C ILE A 482 10.10 16.98 -53.44
N LYS A 483 9.51 17.18 -54.63
CA LYS A 483 10.30 17.48 -55.86
C LYS A 483 11.04 18.81 -55.76
N PRO A 484 12.27 18.92 -56.31
CA PRO A 484 13.16 20.04 -56.13
C PRO A 484 12.65 21.36 -56.74
N LYS A 485 11.69 21.30 -57.64
CA LYS A 485 11.07 22.52 -58.25
C LYS A 485 9.92 23.12 -57.41
N GLN A 486 9.57 22.47 -56.29
CA GLN A 486 8.49 22.89 -55.39
C GLN A 486 9.08 23.38 -54.05
N SER A 487 9.22 24.66 -53.86
CA SER A 487 9.44 25.19 -52.50
C SER A 487 8.17 25.05 -51.68
N LEU A 488 8.26 24.77 -50.39
CA LEU A 488 7.12 24.77 -49.48
C LEU A 488 6.58 26.22 -49.35
N SER A 489 5.32 26.41 -49.73
CA SER A 489 4.64 27.66 -49.49
C SER A 489 4.31 27.83 -47.99
N ALA A 490 4.17 29.06 -47.53
CA ALA A 490 3.79 29.31 -46.11
C ALA A 490 2.48 28.60 -45.70
N LYS A 491 1.51 28.48 -46.64
CA LYS A 491 0.27 27.70 -46.40
C LYS A 491 0.52 26.20 -46.23
N GLN A 492 1.44 25.64 -47.01
CA GLN A 492 1.82 24.22 -46.88
C GLN A 492 2.59 23.95 -45.60
N GLU A 493 3.47 24.86 -45.19
CA GLU A 493 4.16 24.74 -43.90
C GLU A 493 3.18 24.76 -42.73
N ASP A 494 2.21 25.67 -42.76
CA ASP A 494 1.17 25.74 -41.73
C ASP A 494 0.31 24.47 -41.73
N TYR A 495 -0.05 23.94 -42.90
CA TYR A 495 -0.73 22.64 -42.99
C TYR A 495 0.09 21.50 -42.42
N ILE A 496 1.40 21.41 -42.71
CA ILE A 496 2.31 20.38 -42.17
C ILE A 496 2.36 20.46 -40.63
N ARG A 497 2.44 21.68 -40.07
CA ARG A 497 2.42 21.87 -38.62
C ARG A 497 1.12 21.41 -37.99
N ARG A 498 -0.03 21.70 -38.61
CA ARG A 498 -1.34 21.26 -38.13
C ARG A 498 -1.50 19.73 -38.18
N VAL A 499 -1.19 19.13 -39.31
CA VAL A 499 -1.24 17.68 -39.51
C VAL A 499 -0.27 16.99 -38.56
N GLY A 500 0.95 17.51 -38.41
CA GLY A 500 1.95 16.97 -37.49
C GLY A 500 1.50 16.95 -36.05
N ARG A 501 0.85 18.03 -35.57
CA ARG A 501 0.24 18.05 -34.23
C ARG A 501 -0.85 16.96 -34.08
N HIS A 502 -1.66 16.77 -35.11
CA HIS A 502 -2.71 15.75 -35.07
C HIS A 502 -2.12 14.33 -35.08
N ILE A 503 -1.09 14.09 -35.88
CA ILE A 503 -0.34 12.82 -35.88
C ILE A 503 0.30 12.58 -34.50
N ALA A 504 0.88 13.62 -33.86
CA ALA A 504 1.42 13.52 -32.52
C ALA A 504 0.35 13.10 -31.51
N THR A 505 -0.85 13.68 -31.57
CA THR A 505 -1.98 13.27 -30.72
C THR A 505 -2.35 11.79 -30.92
N LEU A 506 -2.37 11.30 -32.17
CA LEU A 506 -2.66 9.91 -32.46
C LEU A 506 -1.57 8.96 -31.97
N LEU A 507 -0.29 9.36 -32.07
CA LEU A 507 0.82 8.63 -31.49
C LEU A 507 0.76 8.56 -29.97
N PHE A 508 0.31 9.64 -29.32
CA PHE A 508 0.10 9.66 -27.89
C PHE A 508 -0.95 8.64 -27.45
N TYR A 509 -2.10 8.56 -28.12
CA TYR A 509 -3.11 7.55 -27.84
C TYR A 509 -2.61 6.13 -28.12
N ARG A 510 -1.81 5.94 -29.17
CA ARG A 510 -1.15 4.66 -29.48
C ARG A 510 -0.20 4.23 -28.35
N ASP A 511 0.65 5.14 -27.86
CA ASP A 511 1.59 4.87 -26.76
C ASP A 511 0.83 4.50 -25.46
N LEU A 512 -0.24 5.23 -25.15
CA LEU A 512 -1.11 4.93 -24.02
C LEU A 512 -1.69 3.50 -24.12
N TRP A 513 -2.22 3.12 -25.29
CA TRP A 513 -2.82 1.80 -25.48
C TRP A 513 -1.78 0.67 -25.41
N LEU A 514 -0.59 0.87 -25.97
CA LEU A 514 0.51 -0.10 -25.91
C LEU A 514 1.05 -0.29 -24.47
N LYS A 515 1.06 0.75 -23.67
CA LYS A 515 1.46 0.71 -22.25
C LYS A 515 0.47 -0.05 -21.40
N GLN A 516 -0.82 0.13 -21.58
CA GLN A 516 -1.86 -0.63 -20.88
C GLN A 516 -1.67 -2.15 -21.00
N LYS A 517 -1.14 -2.61 -22.13
CA LYS A 517 -0.89 -4.03 -22.39
C LYS A 517 0.36 -4.56 -21.67
N LYS A 518 1.33 -3.70 -21.29
CA LYS A 518 2.65 -4.10 -20.75
C LYS A 518 2.83 -3.95 -19.24
N GLU A 519 2.12 -3.04 -18.59
CA GLU A 519 2.42 -2.72 -17.17
C GLU A 519 1.55 -3.50 -16.19
N LYS A 520 2.02 -4.71 -15.84
CA LYS A 520 1.71 -5.41 -14.60
C LYS A 520 3.00 -5.52 -13.76
N ASN A 521 3.62 -4.44 -13.35
CA ASN A 521 4.80 -4.47 -12.50
C ASN A 521 4.62 -3.64 -11.22
N PHE A 522 4.84 -4.35 -10.10
CA PHE A 522 4.58 -4.04 -8.70
C PHE A 522 5.40 -2.88 -8.08
N PHE A 523 6.49 -2.41 -8.68
CA PHE A 523 7.51 -1.56 -8.01
C PHE A 523 7.43 -0.04 -8.22
N ASN A 524 6.57 0.48 -9.11
CA ASN A 524 6.49 1.93 -9.37
C ASN A 524 5.59 2.73 -8.41
N TYR A 525 5.28 2.16 -7.27
CA TYR A 525 4.14 2.50 -6.43
C TYR A 525 4.37 3.59 -5.37
N PHE A 526 5.60 3.94 -5.05
CA PHE A 526 5.88 4.77 -3.88
C PHE A 526 5.90 6.29 -4.10
N GLN A 527 5.54 6.81 -5.26
CA GLN A 527 5.76 8.24 -5.59
C GLN A 527 4.55 9.19 -5.63
N HIS A 528 3.30 8.78 -5.43
CA HIS A 528 2.16 9.66 -5.66
C HIS A 528 1.14 9.76 -4.52
N THR A 529 1.31 10.75 -3.65
CA THR A 529 0.37 11.06 -2.53
C THR A 529 -0.46 12.35 -2.70
N SER A 530 -0.68 12.85 -3.92
CA SER A 530 -1.32 14.18 -4.11
C SER A 530 -2.64 14.20 -4.94
N HIS A 531 -3.26 13.07 -5.27
CA HIS A 531 -4.24 13.02 -6.38
C HIS A 531 -5.72 13.28 -6.04
N TYR A 532 -6.16 13.16 -4.80
CA TYR A 532 -7.60 13.23 -4.48
C TYR A 532 -8.28 14.58 -4.83
N ARG A 533 -7.57 15.71 -4.65
CA ARG A 533 -8.09 17.03 -5.09
C ARG A 533 -8.04 17.20 -6.60
N LEU A 534 -7.06 16.59 -7.25
CA LEU A 534 -6.93 16.63 -8.71
C LEU A 534 -8.09 15.88 -9.36
N LEU A 535 -8.44 14.69 -8.85
CA LEU A 535 -9.55 13.88 -9.32
C LEU A 535 -10.89 14.59 -9.19
N ALA A 536 -11.20 15.20 -8.05
CA ALA A 536 -12.44 15.95 -7.86
C ALA A 536 -12.53 17.20 -8.76
N THR A 537 -11.38 17.81 -9.07
CA THR A 537 -11.31 18.96 -9.98
C THR A 537 -11.44 18.51 -11.44
N LEU A 538 -10.80 17.41 -11.81
CA LEU A 538 -10.93 16.76 -13.11
C LEU A 538 -12.39 16.33 -13.36
N ASP A 539 -13.02 15.67 -12.41
CA ASP A 539 -14.42 15.22 -12.52
C ASP A 539 -15.37 16.40 -12.75
N ARG A 540 -15.18 17.53 -12.04
CA ARG A 540 -15.94 18.76 -12.27
C ARG A 540 -15.67 19.37 -13.64
N MET A 541 -14.41 19.46 -14.06
CA MET A 541 -14.06 19.97 -15.38
C MET A 541 -14.62 19.09 -16.49
N LEU A 542 -14.61 17.78 -16.30
CA LEU A 542 -15.13 16.82 -17.24
C LEU A 542 -16.65 16.89 -17.36
N SER A 543 -17.37 17.02 -16.27
CA SER A 543 -18.82 17.20 -16.28
C SER A 543 -19.22 18.51 -16.96
N LEU A 544 -18.43 19.57 -16.81
CA LEU A 544 -18.65 20.83 -17.54
C LEU A 544 -18.38 20.68 -19.05
N LEU A 545 -17.30 20.00 -19.43
CA LEU A 545 -17.00 19.69 -20.83
C LEU A 545 -18.09 18.80 -21.45
N GLU A 546 -18.53 17.76 -20.74
CA GLU A 546 -19.64 16.91 -21.20
C GLU A 546 -20.91 17.70 -21.48
N ARG A 547 -21.28 18.62 -20.59
CA ARG A 547 -22.44 19.50 -20.80
C ARG A 547 -22.26 20.41 -22.01
N GLN A 548 -21.06 20.95 -22.21
CA GLN A 548 -20.78 21.78 -23.39
C GLN A 548 -20.84 20.98 -24.69
N PHE A 549 -20.29 19.75 -24.70
CA PHE A 549 -20.35 18.86 -25.87
C PHE A 549 -21.76 18.39 -26.17
N THR A 550 -22.53 18.02 -25.15
CA THR A 550 -23.95 17.65 -25.33
C THR A 550 -24.74 18.83 -25.91
N ALA A 551 -24.51 20.05 -25.42
CA ALA A 551 -25.14 21.22 -25.96
C ALA A 551 -24.75 21.50 -27.42
N ILE A 552 -23.49 21.29 -27.82
CA ILE A 552 -23.05 21.39 -29.23
C ILE A 552 -23.70 20.30 -30.07
N GLU A 553 -23.77 19.05 -29.60
CA GLU A 553 -24.43 17.96 -30.30
C GLU A 553 -25.93 18.21 -30.46
N ASP A 554 -26.62 18.72 -29.44
CA ASP A 554 -28.02 19.12 -29.51
C ASP A 554 -28.22 20.27 -30.48
N TYR A 555 -27.32 21.24 -30.50
CA TYR A 555 -27.35 22.34 -31.44
C TYR A 555 -27.19 21.86 -32.90
N LEU A 556 -26.23 20.97 -33.16
CA LEU A 556 -26.02 20.35 -34.48
C LEU A 556 -27.24 19.52 -34.91
N ASN A 557 -27.88 18.82 -33.98
CA ASN A 557 -29.09 18.03 -34.26
C ASN A 557 -30.33 18.91 -34.50
N ALA A 558 -30.36 20.11 -33.92
CA ALA A 558 -31.42 21.09 -34.14
C ALA A 558 -31.35 21.78 -35.52
N GLN A 559 -30.16 21.74 -36.19
CA GLN A 559 -30.03 22.33 -37.53
C GLN A 559 -30.99 21.69 -38.54
N SER A 560 -31.50 22.52 -39.49
CA SER A 560 -32.41 22.05 -40.53
C SER A 560 -31.73 21.24 -41.61
N THR A 561 -30.43 21.43 -41.82
CA THR A 561 -29.62 20.75 -42.84
C THR A 561 -29.04 19.43 -42.36
N ALA A 562 -28.87 18.47 -43.26
CA ALA A 562 -28.11 17.26 -43.00
C ALA A 562 -26.62 17.61 -43.09
N SER A 563 -25.92 17.56 -41.93
CA SER A 563 -24.53 18.05 -41.79
C SER A 563 -23.61 16.96 -41.25
N ILE A 564 -22.39 16.87 -41.80
CA ILE A 564 -21.33 15.98 -41.40
C ILE A 564 -20.00 16.75 -41.37
N PHE A 565 -19.24 16.54 -40.33
CA PHE A 565 -17.91 17.12 -40.19
C PHE A 565 -16.85 16.03 -40.39
N PHE A 566 -15.88 16.33 -41.24
CA PHE A 566 -14.71 15.52 -41.48
C PHE A 566 -13.48 16.15 -40.83
N ASP A 567 -12.57 15.30 -40.34
CA ASP A 567 -11.25 15.73 -39.89
C ASP A 567 -10.35 16.11 -41.09
N LEU A 568 -9.11 16.57 -40.79
CA LEU A 568 -8.13 16.90 -41.81
C LEU A 568 -7.73 15.71 -42.70
N PHE A 569 -8.01 14.49 -42.25
CA PHE A 569 -7.77 13.28 -43.02
C PHE A 569 -9.00 12.82 -43.80
N GLY A 570 -10.05 13.65 -43.85
CA GLY A 570 -11.30 13.36 -44.57
C GLY A 570 -12.12 12.25 -43.93
N ARG A 571 -11.90 11.94 -42.65
CA ARG A 571 -12.70 10.96 -41.91
C ARG A 571 -13.78 11.68 -41.12
N ILE A 572 -14.89 10.99 -40.94
CA ILE A 572 -16.02 11.54 -40.20
C ILE A 572 -15.61 11.82 -38.75
N TRP A 573 -15.86 13.06 -38.35
CA TRP A 573 -15.71 13.46 -36.94
C TRP A 573 -17.05 13.47 -36.21
N ILE A 574 -18.07 14.09 -36.78
CA ILE A 574 -19.44 14.15 -36.27
C ILE A 574 -20.44 14.26 -37.40
N ALA A 575 -21.58 13.60 -37.27
CA ALA A 575 -22.70 13.72 -38.18
C ALA A 575 -23.99 13.91 -37.41
N ASN A 576 -24.83 14.90 -37.80
CA ASN A 576 -26.11 15.11 -37.15
C ASN A 576 -27.11 14.00 -37.51
N GLN A 577 -28.18 13.90 -36.73
CA GLN A 577 -29.19 12.83 -36.91
C GLN A 577 -29.84 12.89 -38.30
N LYS A 578 -29.99 14.07 -38.89
CA LYS A 578 -30.55 14.24 -40.24
C LYS A 578 -29.62 13.64 -41.29
N MET A 579 -28.32 13.86 -41.20
CA MET A 579 -27.33 13.24 -42.10
C MET A 579 -27.32 11.72 -41.95
N GLN A 580 -27.31 11.22 -40.72
CA GLN A 580 -27.37 9.78 -40.46
C GLN A 580 -28.64 9.16 -41.06
N ALA A 581 -29.79 9.78 -40.88
CA ALA A 581 -31.05 9.30 -41.43
C ALA A 581 -31.08 9.38 -42.99
N LEU A 582 -30.47 10.39 -43.58
CA LEU A 582 -30.37 10.56 -45.01
C LEU A 582 -29.47 9.51 -45.65
N LEU A 583 -28.28 9.28 -45.10
CA LEU A 583 -27.35 8.27 -45.55
C LEU A 583 -27.92 6.84 -45.39
N LYS A 584 -28.61 6.58 -44.27
CA LYS A 584 -29.31 5.32 -44.06
C LYS A 584 -30.36 5.03 -45.12
N ARG A 585 -31.17 6.07 -45.50
CA ARG A 585 -32.17 5.93 -46.59
C ARG A 585 -31.50 5.71 -47.93
N ALA A 586 -30.33 6.33 -48.17
CA ALA A 586 -29.53 6.10 -49.36
C ALA A 586 -28.78 4.74 -49.38
N ASN A 587 -28.93 3.96 -48.31
CA ASN A 587 -28.19 2.68 -48.09
C ASN A 587 -26.67 2.82 -48.09
N ILE A 588 -26.18 3.94 -47.54
CA ILE A 588 -24.75 4.25 -47.42
C ILE A 588 -24.32 4.03 -45.96
N ARG A 589 -23.28 3.23 -45.74
CA ARG A 589 -22.73 2.99 -44.44
C ARG A 589 -21.84 4.16 -44.02
N ILE A 590 -22.21 4.83 -42.95
CA ILE A 590 -21.50 6.00 -42.42
C ILE A 590 -20.08 5.66 -41.95
N GLU A 591 -19.86 4.43 -41.44
CA GLU A 591 -18.60 4.01 -40.86
C GLU A 591 -17.47 3.88 -41.89
N GLU A 592 -17.81 3.67 -43.14
CA GLU A 592 -16.86 3.46 -44.23
C GLU A 592 -16.68 4.73 -45.11
N LEU A 593 -17.46 5.78 -44.84
CA LEU A 593 -17.54 6.98 -45.67
C LEU A 593 -16.41 7.96 -45.33
N THR A 594 -15.70 8.40 -46.36
CA THR A 594 -14.71 9.50 -46.26
C THR A 594 -15.18 10.73 -47.02
N ALA A 595 -14.51 11.87 -46.84
CA ALA A 595 -14.78 13.06 -47.65
C ALA A 595 -14.57 12.82 -49.15
N LEU A 596 -13.62 11.95 -49.50
CA LEU A 596 -13.39 11.55 -50.87
C LEU A 596 -14.55 10.73 -51.43
N ASP A 597 -15.05 9.77 -50.62
CA ASP A 597 -16.19 8.93 -51.00
C ASP A 597 -17.45 9.75 -51.17
N MET A 598 -17.66 10.78 -50.34
CA MET A 598 -18.76 11.73 -50.45
C MET A 598 -18.75 12.43 -51.81
N LEU A 599 -17.59 12.94 -52.25
CA LEU A 599 -17.45 13.60 -53.53
C LEU A 599 -17.58 12.62 -54.73
N HIS A 600 -16.98 11.44 -54.61
CA HIS A 600 -17.01 10.46 -55.70
C HIS A 600 -18.37 9.79 -55.82
N GLN A 601 -18.90 9.23 -54.73
CA GLN A 601 -20.13 8.41 -54.76
C GLN A 601 -21.41 9.26 -54.86
N LEU A 602 -21.43 10.46 -54.21
CA LEU A 602 -22.63 11.28 -54.15
C LEU A 602 -22.62 12.43 -55.19
N ALA A 603 -21.46 13.06 -55.37
CA ALA A 603 -21.38 14.18 -56.33
C ALA A 603 -20.95 13.71 -57.74
N GLY A 604 -20.61 12.43 -57.93
CA GLY A 604 -20.20 11.94 -59.23
C GLY A 604 -18.87 12.49 -59.74
N VAL A 605 -18.07 13.09 -58.86
CA VAL A 605 -16.76 13.67 -59.22
C VAL A 605 -15.73 12.57 -59.41
N GLU A 606 -14.94 12.68 -60.49
CA GLU A 606 -13.86 11.73 -60.74
C GLU A 606 -12.86 11.77 -59.57
N ILE A 607 -12.35 10.61 -59.19
CA ILE A 607 -11.45 10.48 -58.01
C ILE A 607 -10.25 11.42 -58.06
N LYS A 608 -9.66 11.60 -59.26
CA LYS A 608 -8.54 12.52 -59.45
C LYS A 608 -8.93 13.97 -59.20
N GLU A 609 -10.09 14.38 -59.66
CA GLU A 609 -10.62 15.71 -59.48
C GLU A 609 -11.07 15.93 -58.05
N ALA A 610 -11.74 14.98 -57.43
CA ALA A 610 -12.12 15.04 -56.02
C ALA A 610 -10.89 15.19 -55.10
N LYS A 611 -9.78 14.50 -55.42
CA LYS A 611 -8.51 14.69 -54.69
C LYS A 611 -7.94 16.08 -54.83
N ARG A 612 -7.91 16.64 -56.04
CA ARG A 612 -7.46 18.02 -56.29
C ARG A 612 -8.31 19.02 -55.51
N LEU A 613 -9.60 18.83 -55.55
CA LEU A 613 -10.56 19.71 -54.87
C LEU A 613 -10.40 19.69 -53.35
N LEU A 614 -10.28 18.49 -52.76
CA LEU A 614 -9.99 18.35 -51.31
C LEU A 614 -8.65 19.01 -50.98
N GLN A 615 -7.61 18.79 -51.81
CA GLN A 615 -6.32 19.42 -51.63
C GLN A 615 -6.37 20.92 -51.63
N THR A 616 -7.11 21.53 -52.61
CA THR A 616 -7.31 22.99 -52.70
C THR A 616 -8.06 23.49 -51.47
N LEU A 617 -9.14 22.82 -51.06
CA LEU A 617 -9.92 23.21 -49.87
C LEU A 617 -9.10 23.13 -48.58
N ILE A 618 -8.25 22.10 -48.45
CA ILE A 618 -7.39 21.94 -47.26
C ILE A 618 -6.31 23.02 -47.18
N VAL A 619 -5.66 23.30 -48.31
CA VAL A 619 -4.49 24.19 -48.30
C VAL A 619 -4.91 25.66 -48.45
N GLU A 620 -5.85 25.96 -49.34
CA GLU A 620 -6.24 27.34 -49.69
C GLU A 620 -7.49 27.78 -48.93
N GLY A 621 -8.29 26.85 -48.43
CA GLY A 621 -9.60 27.12 -47.86
C GLY A 621 -10.66 27.33 -48.96
N GLY A 622 -11.84 27.74 -48.57
CA GLY A 622 -12.95 28.02 -49.48
C GLY A 622 -14.09 27.00 -49.37
N GLU A 623 -14.97 27.01 -50.38
CA GLU A 623 -16.12 26.13 -50.46
C GLU A 623 -16.34 25.60 -51.89
N ALA A 624 -16.91 24.41 -51.97
CA ALA A 624 -17.35 23.82 -53.21
C ALA A 624 -18.79 23.33 -53.08
N ALA A 625 -19.56 23.45 -54.14
CA ALA A 625 -20.95 23.01 -54.17
C ALA A 625 -21.28 22.18 -55.39
N PHE A 626 -21.99 21.08 -55.22
CA PHE A 626 -22.36 20.14 -56.25
C PHE A 626 -23.85 19.82 -56.15
N THR A 627 -24.48 19.58 -57.30
CA THR A 627 -25.82 19.01 -57.32
C THR A 627 -25.64 17.46 -57.26
N VAL A 628 -26.31 16.83 -56.30
CA VAL A 628 -26.17 15.42 -56.06
C VAL A 628 -27.51 14.71 -56.13
N ASN A 629 -27.51 13.53 -56.67
CA ASN A 629 -28.63 12.58 -56.64
C ASN A 629 -28.32 11.46 -55.70
N LEU A 630 -29.11 11.33 -54.64
CA LEU A 630 -28.88 10.28 -53.67
C LEU A 630 -29.46 8.93 -54.18
N PRO A 631 -28.70 7.82 -54.10
CA PRO A 631 -29.24 6.51 -54.45
C PRO A 631 -30.48 6.20 -53.62
N ASN A 632 -31.47 5.54 -54.21
CA ASN A 632 -32.73 5.13 -53.58
C ASN A 632 -33.66 6.30 -53.14
N ILE A 633 -33.35 7.56 -53.48
CA ILE A 633 -34.20 8.70 -53.23
C ILE A 633 -34.55 9.38 -54.56
N ASN A 634 -35.50 8.79 -55.28
CA ASN A 634 -35.95 9.28 -56.57
C ASN A 634 -36.82 10.55 -56.37
N GLU A 635 -36.73 11.48 -57.30
CA GLU A 635 -37.53 12.74 -57.37
C GLU A 635 -37.03 13.92 -56.48
N LYS A 636 -35.92 13.80 -55.79
CA LYS A 636 -35.36 14.90 -54.99
C LYS A 636 -33.99 15.32 -55.48
N ILE A 637 -33.82 16.64 -55.65
CA ILE A 637 -32.54 17.23 -56.02
C ILE A 637 -31.90 17.76 -54.74
N PHE A 638 -30.68 17.35 -54.48
CA PHE A 638 -29.90 17.78 -53.31
C PHE A 638 -28.71 18.62 -53.73
N LYS A 639 -28.34 19.60 -52.93
CA LYS A 639 -27.09 20.35 -53.05
C LYS A 639 -26.15 19.91 -51.97
N LEU A 640 -24.99 19.33 -52.34
CA LEU A 640 -23.88 19.04 -51.46
C LEU A 640 -22.98 20.28 -51.40
N ARG A 641 -22.78 20.83 -50.22
CA ARG A 641 -21.83 21.91 -49.98
C ARG A 641 -20.71 21.39 -49.12
N LEU A 642 -19.48 21.57 -49.54
CA LEU A 642 -18.27 21.22 -48.79
C LEU A 642 -17.50 22.51 -48.53
N ALA A 643 -17.30 22.85 -47.26
CA ALA A 643 -16.59 24.05 -46.86
C ALA A 643 -15.41 23.67 -45.91
N ALA A 644 -14.26 24.28 -46.12
CA ALA A 644 -13.16 24.16 -45.21
C ALA A 644 -13.42 24.99 -43.95
N ILE A 645 -13.21 24.42 -42.80
CA ILE A 645 -13.33 25.11 -41.50
C ILE A 645 -11.97 25.66 -41.15
N ASN A 646 -11.82 26.98 -41.28
CA ASN A 646 -10.65 27.73 -40.87
C ASN A 646 -10.99 28.48 -39.59
N THR A 647 -10.41 28.14 -38.46
CA THR A 647 -10.47 28.98 -37.27
C THR A 647 -9.38 30.04 -37.39
N ASN A 648 -9.75 31.29 -37.52
CA ASN A 648 -8.84 32.43 -37.45
C ASN A 648 -8.29 32.55 -36.01
N ILE A 649 -7.04 32.20 -35.84
CA ILE A 649 -6.35 32.09 -34.54
C ILE A 649 -6.11 33.46 -33.90
N GLU A 650 -6.04 34.54 -34.70
CA GLU A 650 -5.73 35.88 -34.19
C GLU A 650 -6.76 36.42 -33.20
N ASP A 651 -8.05 36.12 -33.38
CA ASP A 651 -9.11 36.52 -32.44
C ASP A 651 -9.14 35.71 -31.13
N TYR A 652 -8.60 34.51 -31.13
CA TYR A 652 -8.55 33.63 -29.93
C TYR A 652 -7.32 33.87 -29.06
N ARG A 653 -6.18 34.29 -29.62
CA ARG A 653 -4.95 34.63 -28.88
C ARG A 653 -5.10 35.79 -27.92
N LEU A 654 -6.02 36.68 -28.17
CA LEU A 654 -6.27 37.83 -27.29
C LEU A 654 -7.11 37.50 -26.06
N ARG A 655 -7.79 36.35 -26.02
CA ARG A 655 -8.69 35.96 -24.89
C ARG A 655 -8.18 34.90 -23.93
N THR A 656 -7.19 34.13 -24.29
CA THR A 656 -6.73 33.03 -23.43
C THR A 656 -5.21 32.79 -23.49
N LYS A 657 -4.50 33.43 -22.56
CA LYS A 657 -3.03 33.33 -22.44
C LYS A 657 -2.54 31.95 -22.00
N ASN A 658 -3.41 30.98 -21.64
CA ASN A 658 -3.04 29.72 -20.99
C ASN A 658 -3.91 28.49 -21.34
N MET A 659 -4.61 28.44 -22.48
CA MET A 659 -5.32 27.24 -22.89
C MET A 659 -4.71 26.62 -24.13
N LEU A 660 -4.52 25.29 -24.05
CA LEU A 660 -4.03 24.40 -25.11
C LEU A 660 -4.66 24.77 -26.46
N ASP A 661 -3.83 25.23 -27.40
CA ASP A 661 -4.19 25.52 -28.79
C ASP A 661 -4.59 24.22 -29.48
N VAL A 662 -5.81 23.78 -29.33
CA VAL A 662 -6.41 22.71 -30.12
C VAL A 662 -7.05 23.36 -31.35
N GLU A 663 -6.23 23.70 -32.31
CA GLU A 663 -6.72 24.03 -33.66
C GLU A 663 -7.33 22.80 -34.31
N ARG A 664 -8.63 22.70 -34.30
CA ARG A 664 -9.33 21.65 -35.02
C ARG A 664 -9.78 22.23 -36.37
N GLN A 665 -9.18 21.77 -37.44
CA GLN A 665 -9.55 22.07 -38.79
C GLN A 665 -10.01 20.81 -39.49
N GLY A 666 -10.99 20.96 -40.33
CA GLY A 666 -11.57 19.87 -41.12
C GLY A 666 -12.54 20.44 -42.16
N PHE A 667 -13.45 19.60 -42.62
CA PHE A 667 -14.47 19.99 -43.58
C PHE A 667 -15.85 19.88 -42.99
N LEU A 668 -16.68 20.85 -43.24
CA LEU A 668 -18.13 20.76 -43.08
C LEU A 668 -18.74 20.37 -44.43
N CYS A 669 -19.45 19.25 -44.46
CA CYS A 669 -20.27 18.87 -45.59
C CYS A 669 -21.75 18.95 -45.20
N GLU A 670 -22.50 19.69 -45.98
CA GLU A 670 -23.94 19.88 -45.82
C GLU A 670 -24.68 19.35 -47.03
N ILE A 671 -25.77 18.64 -46.84
CA ILE A 671 -26.69 18.20 -47.89
C ILE A 671 -28.02 18.95 -47.68
N ILE A 672 -28.36 19.78 -48.66
CA ILE A 672 -29.55 20.65 -48.65
C ILE A 672 -30.58 20.12 -49.61
N ASP A 673 -31.78 19.83 -49.19
CA ASP A 673 -32.92 19.42 -50.05
C ASP A 673 -33.49 20.64 -50.78
N LEU A 674 -33.18 20.74 -52.05
CA LEU A 674 -33.67 21.82 -52.89
C LEU A 674 -35.14 21.66 -53.28
N SER A 675 -35.74 20.53 -53.15
CA SER A 675 -37.16 20.29 -53.46
C SER A 675 -38.08 21.03 -52.49
N LEU A 676 -37.66 21.22 -51.23
CA LEU A 676 -38.37 22.01 -50.24
C LEU A 676 -38.36 23.49 -50.57
N LEU A 677 -37.24 24.04 -51.04
CA LEU A 677 -37.12 25.41 -51.48
C LEU A 677 -38.02 25.73 -52.68
N ARG A 678 -38.15 24.79 -53.59
CA ARG A 678 -39.03 24.94 -54.76
C ARG A 678 -40.52 24.93 -54.39
N GLN A 679 -40.90 24.15 -53.38
CA GLN A 679 -42.26 24.13 -52.84
C GLN A 679 -42.61 25.44 -52.08
N GLU A 680 -41.65 26.02 -51.34
CA GLU A 680 -41.87 27.31 -50.68
C GLU A 680 -41.93 28.48 -51.67
N ILE A 681 -41.12 28.45 -52.72
CA ILE A 681 -41.17 29.49 -53.79
C ILE A 681 -42.50 29.39 -54.51
N ASN A 682 -42.94 28.17 -54.85
CA ASN A 682 -44.24 27.98 -55.55
C ASN A 682 -45.46 28.26 -54.62
N ARG A 683 -45.32 28.26 -53.28
CA ARG A 683 -46.36 28.71 -52.37
C ARG A 683 -46.41 30.20 -52.17
N LYS A 684 -45.35 30.93 -52.53
CA LYS A 684 -45.26 32.38 -52.41
C LYS A 684 -45.58 33.14 -53.77
N GLN A 685 -45.66 32.36 -54.85
CA GLN A 685 -46.25 32.79 -56.11
C GLN A 685 -47.75 32.39 -56.17
#